data_331c0b1b50e4f57ae7761b0e3fa5f296
#
_entry.id   331c0b1b50e4f57ae7761b0e3fa5f296
#
_cell.length_a   1.000
_cell.length_b   1.000
_cell.length_c   1.000
_cell.angle_alpha   90.00
_cell.angle_beta   90.00
_cell.angle_gamma   90.00
#
_symmetry.space_group_name_H-M   'P 1'
#
loop_
_entity.id
_entity.type
_entity.pdbx_description
1 polymer ?
#
loop_
_entity_poly.entity_id
_entity_poly.type
_entity_poly.pdbx_seq_one_letter_code
_entity_poly.pdbx_strand_id
1 'polypeptide(L)'
;MSNLESTEPAPVEPELKRLDGIVREAYVPALAEPVTYGSLADIPFDNATHAPDSVVLSRKHGGADGEDDGRWRDVTAAAFAAEVLALAKGLIAEGLMPGDRIAIMARTTYEWTLLDFAAWAAGLVTVPVYPTSSVFQTRWILQDSGAVALAVETAAQAAALGPELDRIPDLRHMWVFEKEHLDRLAELGRDVSDQEVAVRRGVLGPDTLATLIYTSGTTGRPKGCALTHGNFCAEVDNAIDLLYPIFRARTDEEASTLLFLPLAHVFGRMVAIGCMRARVRLGHSPSFRTEDLLADLKSFRPTFLLVIPYVLEKVYNTARASAERMGRASSYDRASAVARRYGEALEAEQHGSGPGPSAFLKAARTFYDPLVYRRIRKALGGRVRYVICGGSPLGRRLAAFYAGAGIDVFEGYGMTETTAAVTVTPPDRPRLGTVGRPLPGTRVRIAADGEILLHGGQIFRGYWDPQAGGVVPAGPDGWFATGDIGHLDDGGYLTITGRKKEILVTDSGKNVAPAPLENWLRSHPLIAHAMVIGDRRPYVTALLTLDPEGISHWTQMNAKQDMPVDRLAEDPDLRAVLQRAVDEANRLVSRPESIRRFRIVPDGFSEEAGHLTPSMKLRREVVEKAFATEIEGLYEN
;
A
#
# COMPACT_ATOMS: atom_id res chain seq x y z
N MET A 1 -28.65 9.31 5.92
CA MET A 1 -27.99 8.94 4.64
C MET A 1 -28.84 9.48 3.50
N SER A 2 -28.39 10.57 2.86
CA SER A 2 -29.05 11.16 1.69
C SER A 2 -28.97 10.20 0.51
N ASN A 3 -30.01 10.18 -0.30
CA ASN A 3 -30.13 9.45 -1.55
C ASN A 3 -28.86 9.57 -2.38
N LEU A 4 -28.25 8.41 -2.67
CA LEU A 4 -27.14 8.28 -3.62
C LEU A 4 -27.63 8.46 -5.08
N GLU A 5 -28.34 9.57 -5.36
CA GLU A 5 -28.67 9.95 -6.73
C GLU A 5 -27.42 10.56 -7.37
N SER A 6 -27.04 9.96 -8.46
CA SER A 6 -25.83 10.13 -9.26
C SER A 6 -25.72 11.50 -9.91
N THR A 7 -25.27 12.50 -9.19
CA THR A 7 -24.64 13.65 -9.82
C THR A 7 -23.12 13.51 -9.66
N GLU A 8 -22.42 13.54 -10.81
CA GLU A 8 -20.96 13.63 -10.86
C GLU A 8 -20.53 14.80 -9.98
N PRO A 9 -19.73 14.61 -8.91
CA PRO A 9 -19.30 15.73 -8.10
C PRO A 9 -18.55 16.72 -9.00
N ALA A 10 -18.84 18.02 -8.86
CA ALA A 10 -18.12 19.03 -9.60
C ALA A 10 -16.61 18.93 -9.29
N PRO A 11 -15.72 19.12 -10.28
CA PRO A 11 -14.28 19.15 -10.04
C PRO A 11 -13.96 20.15 -8.93
N VAL A 12 -13.31 19.70 -7.87
CA VAL A 12 -12.92 20.58 -6.76
C VAL A 12 -11.51 21.07 -7.01
N GLU A 13 -11.39 22.36 -7.30
CA GLU A 13 -10.08 23.00 -7.46
C GLU A 13 -9.49 23.32 -6.08
N PRO A 14 -8.16 23.13 -5.88
CA PRO A 14 -7.52 23.43 -4.62
C PRO A 14 -7.43 24.94 -4.37
N GLU A 15 -7.64 25.34 -3.13
CA GLU A 15 -7.29 26.67 -2.64
C GLU A 15 -5.77 26.72 -2.44
N LEU A 16 -5.09 27.64 -3.11
CA LEU A 16 -3.64 27.75 -3.10
C LEU A 16 -3.19 29.02 -2.36
N LYS A 17 -2.22 28.88 -1.44
CA LYS A 17 -1.51 30.02 -0.85
C LYS A 17 -0.09 30.09 -1.40
N ARG A 18 0.31 31.28 -1.82
CA ARG A 18 1.63 31.56 -2.39
C ARG A 18 2.46 32.44 -1.48
N LEU A 19 3.74 32.16 -1.42
CA LEU A 19 4.75 33.03 -0.82
C LEU A 19 5.85 33.27 -1.86
N ASP A 20 6.17 34.51 -2.15
CA ASP A 20 7.14 34.91 -3.19
C ASP A 20 6.86 34.27 -4.56
N GLY A 21 5.58 34.15 -4.93
CA GLY A 21 5.14 33.55 -6.20
C GLY A 21 5.10 32.02 -6.21
N ILE A 22 5.65 31.36 -5.20
CA ILE A 22 5.70 29.90 -5.08
C ILE A 22 4.51 29.38 -4.27
N VAL A 23 3.85 28.31 -4.72
CA VAL A 23 2.78 27.65 -3.96
C VAL A 23 3.39 26.98 -2.73
N ARG A 24 2.94 27.42 -1.55
CA ARG A 24 3.41 26.89 -0.26
C ARG A 24 2.36 26.09 0.48
N GLU A 25 1.09 26.29 0.18
CA GLU A 25 0.00 25.53 0.79
C GLU A 25 -1.08 25.25 -0.27
N ALA A 26 -1.63 24.04 -0.23
CA ALA A 26 -2.79 23.64 -1.01
C ALA A 26 -3.83 23.00 -0.07
N TYR A 27 -5.08 23.32 -0.27
CA TYR A 27 -6.22 22.78 0.46
C TYR A 27 -7.34 22.41 -0.51
N VAL A 28 -7.89 21.23 -0.36
CA VAL A 28 -9.11 20.83 -1.06
C VAL A 28 -10.23 20.72 -0.04
N PRO A 29 -11.34 21.46 -0.19
CA PRO A 29 -12.50 21.32 0.70
C PRO A 29 -13.02 19.89 0.77
N ALA A 30 -13.53 19.49 1.93
CA ALA A 30 -14.12 18.16 2.09
C ALA A 30 -15.34 17.99 1.18
N LEU A 31 -15.46 16.83 0.56
CA LEU A 31 -16.63 16.41 -0.22
C LEU A 31 -17.67 15.74 0.67
N ALA A 32 -17.21 14.96 1.65
CA ALA A 32 -18.05 14.28 2.61
C ALA A 32 -18.23 15.14 3.89
N GLU A 33 -19.44 15.12 4.43
CA GLU A 33 -19.71 15.72 5.74
C GLU A 33 -18.96 14.98 6.85
N PRO A 34 -18.34 15.69 7.82
CA PRO A 34 -17.66 15.05 8.93
C PRO A 34 -18.62 14.17 9.74
N VAL A 35 -18.18 12.96 10.03
CA VAL A 35 -18.94 12.04 10.89
C VAL A 35 -18.90 12.57 12.33
N THR A 36 -20.05 12.91 12.88
CA THR A 36 -20.19 13.46 14.24
C THR A 36 -20.68 12.43 15.26
N TYR A 37 -21.18 11.29 14.81
CA TYR A 37 -21.65 10.18 15.65
C TYR A 37 -21.47 8.84 14.92
N GLY A 38 -21.48 7.73 15.69
CA GLY A 38 -21.25 6.40 15.15
C GLY A 38 -19.77 6.08 14.92
N SER A 39 -19.51 4.91 14.41
CA SER A 39 -18.18 4.34 14.28
C SER A 39 -18.06 3.39 13.09
N LEU A 40 -16.86 2.87 12.82
CA LEU A 40 -16.65 1.81 11.83
C LEU A 40 -17.42 0.52 12.17
N ALA A 41 -17.71 0.29 13.45
CA ALA A 41 -18.47 -0.87 13.91
C ALA A 41 -19.91 -0.91 13.37
N ASP A 42 -20.46 0.22 12.95
CA ASP A 42 -21.83 0.33 12.43
C ASP A 42 -21.95 -0.12 10.98
N ILE A 43 -20.86 -0.07 10.21
CA ILE A 43 -20.89 -0.31 8.76
C ILE A 43 -21.53 -1.64 8.36
N PRO A 44 -21.19 -2.80 8.95
CA PRO A 44 -21.84 -4.07 8.58
C PRO A 44 -23.35 -4.07 8.84
N PHE A 45 -23.80 -3.50 9.95
CA PHE A 45 -25.21 -3.46 10.35
C PHE A 45 -26.02 -2.48 9.49
N ASP A 46 -25.44 -1.33 9.16
CA ASP A 46 -26.03 -0.37 8.22
C ASP A 46 -26.19 -0.99 6.83
N ASN A 47 -25.20 -1.73 6.36
CA ASN A 47 -25.26 -2.44 5.08
C ASN A 47 -26.35 -3.51 5.10
N ALA A 48 -26.46 -4.30 6.17
CA ALA A 48 -27.50 -5.32 6.33
C ALA A 48 -28.91 -4.71 6.39
N THR A 49 -29.03 -3.51 6.97
CA THR A 49 -30.32 -2.82 7.07
C THR A 49 -30.77 -2.23 5.74
N HIS A 50 -29.85 -1.60 4.99
CA HIS A 50 -30.20 -0.83 3.79
C HIS A 50 -30.06 -1.63 2.48
N ALA A 51 -29.22 -2.68 2.45
CA ALA A 51 -28.96 -3.50 1.27
C ALA A 51 -28.57 -4.94 1.67
N PRO A 52 -29.48 -5.69 2.32
CA PRO A 52 -29.17 -7.02 2.91
C PRO A 52 -28.62 -8.02 1.90
N ASP A 53 -29.08 -7.99 0.66
CA ASP A 53 -28.73 -8.92 -0.40
C ASP A 53 -27.49 -8.50 -1.22
N SER A 54 -26.95 -7.29 -0.98
CA SER A 54 -25.75 -6.85 -1.67
C SER A 54 -24.55 -7.72 -1.31
N VAL A 55 -23.80 -8.17 -2.31
CA VAL A 55 -22.55 -8.92 -2.12
C VAL A 55 -21.46 -7.94 -1.71
N VAL A 56 -21.01 -8.04 -0.46
CA VAL A 56 -19.96 -7.15 0.08
C VAL A 56 -18.59 -7.82 0.13
N LEU A 57 -18.56 -9.16 0.26
CA LEU A 57 -17.34 -9.94 0.32
C LEU A 57 -17.44 -11.20 -0.55
N SER A 58 -16.29 -11.72 -0.95
CA SER A 58 -16.18 -13.06 -1.53
C SER A 58 -14.96 -13.76 -0.94
N ARG A 59 -15.12 -15.00 -0.54
CA ARG A 59 -14.03 -15.83 0.01
C ARG A 59 -13.84 -17.10 -0.80
N LYS A 60 -12.62 -17.58 -0.93
CA LYS A 60 -12.33 -18.95 -1.32
C LYS A 60 -12.56 -19.84 -0.10
N HIS A 61 -13.28 -20.92 -0.28
CA HIS A 61 -13.51 -21.88 0.79
C HIS A 61 -13.01 -23.23 0.36
N GLY A 62 -12.44 -24.00 1.29
CA GLY A 62 -12.35 -25.44 1.11
C GLY A 62 -13.75 -26.01 0.87
N GLY A 63 -13.88 -26.98 -0.04
CA GLY A 63 -15.12 -27.72 -0.24
C GLY A 63 -15.61 -28.36 1.07
N ALA A 64 -16.80 -28.99 1.06
CA ALA A 64 -17.36 -29.69 2.22
C ALA A 64 -16.39 -30.72 2.84
N ASP A 65 -15.36 -31.14 2.10
CA ASP A 65 -14.31 -32.07 2.50
C ASP A 65 -13.00 -31.36 2.90
N GLY A 66 -12.96 -30.03 3.02
CA GLY A 66 -11.77 -29.26 3.42
C GLY A 66 -10.78 -28.97 2.28
N GLU A 67 -11.01 -29.43 1.06
CA GLU A 67 -10.19 -29.11 -0.10
C GLU A 67 -10.61 -27.78 -0.73
N ASP A 68 -9.65 -26.90 -1.01
CA ASP A 68 -9.87 -25.64 -1.75
C ASP A 68 -10.24 -25.95 -3.20
N ASP A 69 -11.55 -25.79 -3.54
CA ASP A 69 -12.05 -25.98 -4.89
C ASP A 69 -11.74 -24.80 -5.84
N GLY A 70 -11.02 -23.78 -5.34
CA GLY A 70 -10.63 -22.57 -6.07
C GLY A 70 -11.79 -21.65 -6.45
N ARG A 71 -13.01 -21.91 -5.94
CA ARG A 71 -14.21 -21.13 -6.26
C ARG A 71 -14.43 -20.01 -5.26
N TRP A 72 -14.87 -18.87 -5.76
CA TRP A 72 -15.31 -17.75 -4.95
C TRP A 72 -16.77 -17.96 -4.52
N ARG A 73 -17.01 -17.80 -3.22
CA ARG A 73 -18.36 -17.80 -2.63
C ARG A 73 -18.67 -16.41 -2.12
N ASP A 74 -19.79 -15.90 -2.55
CA ASP A 74 -20.23 -14.56 -2.22
C ASP A 74 -20.85 -14.54 -0.81
N VAL A 75 -20.58 -13.46 -0.08
CA VAL A 75 -21.13 -13.18 1.25
C VAL A 75 -21.92 -11.88 1.14
N THR A 76 -23.21 -11.97 1.46
CA THR A 76 -24.12 -10.82 1.47
C THR A 76 -23.90 -9.94 2.69
N ALA A 77 -24.37 -8.70 2.63
CA ALA A 77 -24.33 -7.77 3.75
C ALA A 77 -25.04 -8.34 4.99
N ALA A 78 -26.20 -8.96 4.81
CA ALA A 78 -26.92 -9.60 5.91
C ALA A 78 -26.14 -10.77 6.53
N ALA A 79 -25.52 -11.62 5.70
CA ALA A 79 -24.72 -12.74 6.17
C ALA A 79 -23.49 -12.25 6.95
N PHE A 80 -22.76 -11.27 6.40
CA PHE A 80 -21.57 -10.72 7.07
C PHE A 80 -21.91 -10.07 8.40
N ALA A 81 -22.99 -9.27 8.47
CA ALA A 81 -23.43 -8.66 9.73
C ALA A 81 -23.80 -9.70 10.79
N ALA A 82 -24.43 -10.82 10.39
CA ALA A 82 -24.76 -11.92 11.29
C ALA A 82 -23.48 -12.59 11.84
N GLU A 83 -22.48 -12.85 10.99
CA GLU A 83 -21.20 -13.42 11.43
C GLU A 83 -20.45 -12.44 12.36
N VAL A 84 -20.42 -11.13 12.04
CA VAL A 84 -19.83 -10.08 12.92
C VAL A 84 -20.53 -10.05 14.28
N LEU A 85 -21.87 -10.09 14.31
CA LEU A 85 -22.65 -10.11 15.54
C LEU A 85 -22.34 -11.33 16.40
N ALA A 86 -22.34 -12.53 15.80
CA ALA A 86 -22.06 -13.78 16.49
C ALA A 86 -20.66 -13.79 17.11
N LEU A 87 -19.65 -13.34 16.34
CA LEU A 87 -18.28 -13.29 16.83
C LEU A 87 -18.08 -12.19 17.89
N ALA A 88 -18.72 -11.02 17.76
CA ALA A 88 -18.69 -9.98 18.78
C ALA A 88 -19.27 -10.47 20.12
N LYS A 89 -20.38 -11.22 20.10
CA LYS A 89 -20.94 -11.89 21.28
C LYS A 89 -19.94 -12.87 21.91
N GLY A 90 -19.21 -13.63 21.07
CA GLY A 90 -18.16 -14.55 21.53
C GLY A 90 -17.04 -13.82 22.27
N LEU A 91 -16.56 -12.71 21.73
CA LEU A 91 -15.55 -11.88 22.38
C LEU A 91 -16.04 -11.31 23.73
N ILE A 92 -17.30 -10.94 23.81
CA ILE A 92 -17.95 -10.49 25.06
C ILE A 92 -18.03 -11.64 26.08
N ALA A 93 -18.44 -12.84 25.64
CA ALA A 93 -18.53 -14.02 26.48
C ALA A 93 -17.17 -14.46 27.06
N GLU A 94 -16.09 -14.26 26.34
CA GLU A 94 -14.71 -14.45 26.82
C GLU A 94 -14.30 -13.41 27.89
N GLY A 95 -15.15 -12.45 28.20
CA GLY A 95 -14.91 -11.44 29.23
C GLY A 95 -14.07 -10.25 28.78
N LEU A 96 -13.96 -10.00 27.48
CA LEU A 96 -13.28 -8.81 26.97
C LEU A 96 -14.13 -7.56 27.20
N MET A 97 -13.47 -6.49 27.64
CA MET A 97 -14.12 -5.23 28.01
C MET A 97 -13.89 -4.14 26.97
N PRO A 98 -14.82 -3.18 26.81
CA PRO A 98 -14.60 -2.04 25.93
C PRO A 98 -13.27 -1.34 26.19
N GLY A 99 -12.51 -1.07 25.11
CA GLY A 99 -11.16 -0.50 25.19
C GLY A 99 -10.04 -1.53 25.35
N ASP A 100 -10.33 -2.81 25.57
CA ASP A 100 -9.32 -3.87 25.53
C ASP A 100 -8.70 -3.97 24.14
N ARG A 101 -7.38 -4.27 24.07
CA ARG A 101 -6.65 -4.42 22.82
C ARG A 101 -6.56 -5.89 22.43
N ILE A 102 -6.93 -6.17 21.17
CA ILE A 102 -6.82 -7.49 20.57
C ILE A 102 -5.83 -7.45 19.41
N ALA A 103 -4.77 -8.24 19.48
CA ALA A 103 -3.80 -8.34 18.39
C ALA A 103 -4.23 -9.37 17.35
N ILE A 104 -4.00 -9.06 16.06
CA ILE A 104 -4.33 -9.94 14.92
C ILE A 104 -3.08 -10.13 14.06
N MET A 105 -2.55 -11.38 14.02
CA MET A 105 -1.37 -11.77 13.25
C MET A 105 -1.74 -12.81 12.21
N ALA A 106 -2.22 -12.38 11.07
CA ALA A 106 -2.61 -13.26 9.97
C ALA A 106 -2.37 -12.57 8.61
N ARG A 107 -2.34 -13.37 7.56
CA ARG A 107 -2.33 -12.89 6.18
C ARG A 107 -3.66 -12.21 5.83
N THR A 108 -3.77 -11.71 4.59
CA THR A 108 -4.98 -11.05 4.09
C THR A 108 -6.06 -12.10 3.81
N THR A 109 -6.89 -12.37 4.82
CA THR A 109 -7.96 -13.38 4.80
C THR A 109 -9.31 -12.78 5.18
N TYR A 110 -10.37 -13.51 4.88
CA TYR A 110 -11.73 -13.17 5.29
C TYR A 110 -11.86 -13.10 6.83
N GLU A 111 -11.30 -14.07 7.53
CA GLU A 111 -11.33 -14.20 8.98
C GLU A 111 -10.69 -12.99 9.67
N TRP A 112 -9.63 -12.44 9.06
CA TRP A 112 -8.99 -11.22 9.54
C TRP A 112 -9.98 -10.04 9.52
N THR A 113 -10.66 -9.84 8.38
CA THR A 113 -11.65 -8.77 8.21
C THR A 113 -12.85 -8.98 9.13
N LEU A 114 -13.34 -10.22 9.26
CA LEU A 114 -14.44 -10.57 10.14
C LEU A 114 -14.12 -10.24 11.61
N LEU A 115 -12.93 -10.65 12.09
CA LEU A 115 -12.50 -10.40 13.46
C LEU A 115 -12.30 -8.91 13.75
N ASP A 116 -11.83 -8.13 12.79
CA ASP A 116 -11.63 -6.69 12.93
C ASP A 116 -12.96 -5.95 13.18
N PHE A 117 -13.99 -6.23 12.36
CA PHE A 117 -15.32 -5.66 12.55
C PHE A 117 -16.02 -6.19 13.81
N ALA A 118 -15.84 -7.47 14.15
CA ALA A 118 -16.39 -8.04 15.36
C ALA A 118 -15.76 -7.46 16.63
N ALA A 119 -14.46 -7.22 16.63
CA ALA A 119 -13.74 -6.56 17.70
C ALA A 119 -14.27 -5.14 17.92
N TRP A 120 -14.44 -4.35 16.86
CA TRP A 120 -15.06 -3.02 16.98
C TRP A 120 -16.49 -3.09 17.49
N ALA A 121 -17.29 -4.04 16.99
CA ALA A 121 -18.68 -4.21 17.48
C ALA A 121 -18.75 -4.60 18.96
N ALA A 122 -17.72 -5.28 19.48
CA ALA A 122 -17.58 -5.58 20.92
C ALA A 122 -16.96 -4.42 21.72
N GLY A 123 -16.62 -3.30 21.08
CA GLY A 123 -16.01 -2.12 21.73
C GLY A 123 -14.51 -2.21 21.93
N LEU A 124 -13.82 -3.10 21.21
CA LEU A 124 -12.39 -3.38 21.37
C LEU A 124 -11.53 -2.53 20.41
N VAL A 125 -10.23 -2.44 20.72
CA VAL A 125 -9.22 -1.79 19.89
C VAL A 125 -8.35 -2.85 19.25
N THR A 126 -8.18 -2.83 17.94
CA THR A 126 -7.39 -3.84 17.23
C THR A 126 -5.94 -3.42 17.08
N VAL A 127 -5.03 -4.40 17.18
CA VAL A 127 -3.57 -4.22 17.05
C VAL A 127 -3.08 -5.15 15.95
N PRO A 128 -2.98 -4.67 14.71
CA PRO A 128 -2.49 -5.51 13.60
C PRO A 128 -1.00 -5.80 13.75
N VAL A 129 -0.64 -7.07 13.55
CA VAL A 129 0.74 -7.57 13.56
C VAL A 129 1.00 -8.25 12.23
N TYR A 130 2.15 -7.96 11.61
CA TYR A 130 2.52 -8.63 10.36
C TYR A 130 2.78 -10.13 10.62
N PRO A 131 2.30 -11.03 9.75
CA PRO A 131 2.54 -12.47 9.90
C PRO A 131 4.03 -12.85 9.82
N THR A 132 4.85 -11.99 9.23
CA THR A 132 6.31 -12.12 9.11
C THR A 132 7.09 -11.48 10.27
N SER A 133 6.40 -10.83 11.22
CA SER A 133 7.05 -10.25 12.39
C SER A 133 7.75 -11.31 13.21
N SER A 134 8.99 -11.03 13.62
CA SER A 134 9.72 -11.92 14.51
C SER A 134 9.01 -12.07 15.87
N VAL A 135 9.27 -13.20 16.55
CA VAL A 135 8.74 -13.46 17.89
C VAL A 135 9.06 -12.30 18.85
N PHE A 136 10.26 -11.72 18.75
CA PHE A 136 10.68 -10.58 19.57
C PHE A 136 9.87 -9.30 19.24
N GLN A 137 9.63 -9.02 17.96
CA GLN A 137 8.81 -7.87 17.55
C GLN A 137 7.35 -8.04 17.99
N THR A 138 6.80 -9.23 17.81
CA THR A 138 5.43 -9.55 18.24
C THR A 138 5.28 -9.38 19.74
N ARG A 139 6.20 -9.93 20.54
CA ARG A 139 6.20 -9.73 21.99
C ARG A 139 6.24 -8.26 22.36
N TRP A 140 7.12 -7.48 21.72
CA TRP A 140 7.22 -6.03 21.98
C TRP A 140 5.89 -5.33 21.69
N ILE A 141 5.26 -5.61 20.56
CA ILE A 141 3.98 -4.99 20.18
C ILE A 141 2.88 -5.34 21.19
N LEU A 142 2.79 -6.60 21.61
CA LEU A 142 1.80 -7.07 22.59
C LEU A 142 1.99 -6.38 23.95
N GLN A 143 3.23 -6.27 24.43
CA GLN A 143 3.54 -5.61 25.71
C GLN A 143 3.28 -4.12 25.65
N ASP A 144 3.74 -3.43 24.60
CA ASP A 144 3.63 -1.98 24.47
C ASP A 144 2.16 -1.55 24.26
N SER A 145 1.39 -2.30 23.47
CA SER A 145 -0.04 -2.05 23.29
C SER A 145 -0.88 -2.44 24.51
N GLY A 146 -0.37 -3.29 25.40
CA GLY A 146 -1.14 -3.92 26.46
C GLY A 146 -2.25 -4.82 25.92
N ALA A 147 -1.96 -5.58 24.85
CA ALA A 147 -2.93 -6.50 24.26
C ALA A 147 -3.29 -7.62 25.22
N VAL A 148 -4.59 -7.85 25.41
CA VAL A 148 -5.14 -8.90 26.29
C VAL A 148 -5.46 -10.19 25.55
N ALA A 149 -5.52 -10.12 24.21
CA ALA A 149 -5.80 -11.26 23.34
C ALA A 149 -4.94 -11.20 22.07
N LEU A 150 -4.60 -12.36 21.54
CA LEU A 150 -3.88 -12.55 20.28
C LEU A 150 -4.59 -13.57 19.41
N ALA A 151 -4.95 -13.19 18.20
CA ALA A 151 -5.40 -14.10 17.17
C ALA A 151 -4.25 -14.33 16.15
N VAL A 152 -3.95 -15.58 15.86
CA VAL A 152 -2.95 -15.99 14.86
C VAL A 152 -3.59 -16.87 13.78
N GLU A 153 -3.01 -16.89 12.59
CA GLU A 153 -3.55 -17.67 11.48
C GLU A 153 -3.30 -19.16 11.67
N THR A 154 -2.06 -19.55 12.02
CA THR A 154 -1.63 -20.95 11.99
C THR A 154 -1.21 -21.48 13.37
N ALA A 155 -1.34 -22.80 13.53
CA ALA A 155 -0.84 -23.50 14.71
C ALA A 155 0.68 -23.38 14.85
N ALA A 156 1.41 -23.25 13.74
CA ALA A 156 2.86 -23.04 13.75
C ALA A 156 3.24 -21.68 14.35
N GLN A 157 2.52 -20.62 13.99
CA GLN A 157 2.71 -19.29 14.61
C GLN A 157 2.42 -19.34 16.11
N ALA A 158 1.33 -19.98 16.53
CA ALA A 158 1.00 -20.13 17.95
C ALA A 158 2.10 -20.88 18.73
N ALA A 159 2.63 -21.96 18.15
CA ALA A 159 3.71 -22.74 18.76
C ALA A 159 5.03 -21.96 18.88
N ALA A 160 5.37 -21.16 17.85
CA ALA A 160 6.56 -20.32 17.85
C ALA A 160 6.50 -19.19 18.89
N LEU A 161 5.32 -18.61 19.10
CA LEU A 161 5.10 -17.53 20.05
C LEU A 161 4.93 -18.02 21.50
N GLY A 162 4.38 -19.23 21.71
CA GLY A 162 4.00 -19.75 23.01
C GLY A 162 5.02 -19.53 24.13
N PRO A 163 6.31 -19.86 23.97
CA PRO A 163 7.33 -19.68 25.01
C PRO A 163 7.56 -18.22 25.46
N GLU A 164 7.23 -17.25 24.60
CA GLU A 164 7.38 -15.83 24.90
C GLU A 164 6.10 -15.20 25.46
N LEU A 165 4.93 -15.82 25.20
CA LEU A 165 3.64 -15.31 25.68
C LEU A 165 3.48 -15.43 27.19
N ASP A 166 4.09 -16.42 27.84
CA ASP A 166 4.12 -16.55 29.30
C ASP A 166 4.78 -15.35 29.99
N ARG A 167 5.51 -14.53 29.24
CA ARG A 167 6.17 -13.31 29.72
C ARG A 167 5.31 -12.06 29.54
N ILE A 168 4.08 -12.19 29.07
CA ILE A 168 3.15 -11.08 28.83
C ILE A 168 1.96 -11.26 29.79
N PRO A 169 2.01 -10.66 31.00
CA PRO A 169 1.03 -10.94 32.05
C PRO A 169 -0.38 -10.51 31.70
N ASP A 170 -0.55 -9.53 30.81
CA ASP A 170 -1.86 -9.02 30.40
C ASP A 170 -2.53 -9.88 29.32
N LEU A 171 -1.78 -10.74 28.62
CA LEU A 171 -2.29 -11.59 27.56
C LEU A 171 -3.02 -12.80 28.17
N ARG A 172 -4.34 -12.83 28.00
CA ARG A 172 -5.22 -13.86 28.59
C ARG A 172 -5.70 -14.90 27.59
N HIS A 173 -5.80 -14.53 26.30
CA HIS A 173 -6.41 -15.35 25.27
C HIS A 173 -5.52 -15.46 24.04
N MET A 174 -5.50 -16.65 23.42
CA MET A 174 -4.89 -16.88 22.13
C MET A 174 -5.80 -17.76 21.27
N TRP A 175 -6.15 -17.26 20.08
CA TRP A 175 -6.97 -17.99 19.10
C TRP A 175 -6.19 -18.28 17.84
N VAL A 176 -6.50 -19.41 17.19
CA VAL A 176 -5.85 -19.89 15.98
C VAL A 176 -6.91 -20.11 14.91
N PHE A 177 -6.82 -19.43 13.76
CA PHE A 177 -7.83 -19.54 12.70
C PHE A 177 -7.94 -20.96 12.14
N GLU A 178 -6.82 -21.63 11.84
CA GLU A 178 -6.78 -23.02 11.37
C GLU A 178 -7.49 -24.03 12.30
N LYS A 179 -7.69 -23.69 13.56
CA LYS A 179 -8.33 -24.57 14.55
C LYS A 179 -9.81 -24.21 14.80
N GLU A 180 -10.40 -23.45 13.90
CA GLU A 180 -11.80 -23.00 13.98
C GLU A 180 -12.14 -22.30 15.31
N HIS A 181 -11.15 -21.61 15.91
CA HIS A 181 -11.38 -20.94 17.18
C HIS A 181 -12.36 -19.78 17.06
N LEU A 182 -12.50 -19.15 15.87
CA LEU A 182 -13.50 -18.11 15.65
C LEU A 182 -14.93 -18.66 15.67
N ASP A 183 -15.15 -19.85 15.10
CA ASP A 183 -16.46 -20.53 15.15
C ASP A 183 -16.82 -20.91 16.58
N ARG A 184 -15.84 -21.40 17.37
CA ARG A 184 -16.04 -21.71 18.80
C ARG A 184 -16.34 -20.46 19.62
N LEU A 185 -15.69 -19.33 19.32
CA LEU A 185 -16.02 -18.04 19.93
C LEU A 185 -17.47 -17.64 19.64
N ALA A 186 -17.88 -17.73 18.38
CA ALA A 186 -19.28 -17.43 17.98
C ALA A 186 -20.27 -18.35 18.71
N GLU A 187 -19.93 -19.62 18.90
CA GLU A 187 -20.74 -20.56 19.68
C GLU A 187 -20.84 -20.19 21.17
N LEU A 188 -19.73 -19.80 21.78
CA LEU A 188 -19.65 -19.36 23.17
C LEU A 188 -20.54 -18.13 23.41
N GLY A 189 -20.66 -17.27 22.43
CA GLY A 189 -21.45 -16.04 22.48
C GLY A 189 -22.98 -16.23 22.39
N ARG A 190 -23.50 -17.45 22.19
CA ARG A 190 -24.95 -17.69 21.92
C ARG A 190 -25.88 -17.10 22.97
N ASP A 191 -25.47 -17.10 24.22
CA ASP A 191 -26.28 -16.61 25.35
C ASP A 191 -26.13 -15.10 25.58
N VAL A 192 -25.19 -14.43 24.91
CA VAL A 192 -25.05 -12.97 24.94
C VAL A 192 -26.14 -12.34 24.08
N SER A 193 -26.84 -11.35 24.61
CA SER A 193 -27.93 -10.69 23.87
C SER A 193 -27.39 -9.76 22.75
N ASP A 194 -28.18 -9.59 21.69
CA ASP A 194 -27.88 -8.61 20.63
C ASP A 194 -27.85 -7.19 21.20
N GLN A 195 -28.64 -6.93 22.23
CA GLN A 195 -28.69 -5.64 22.92
C GLN A 195 -27.36 -5.29 23.59
N GLU A 196 -26.63 -6.26 24.14
CA GLU A 196 -25.32 -6.02 24.74
C GLU A 196 -24.32 -5.51 23.68
N VAL A 197 -24.28 -6.14 22.48
CA VAL A 197 -23.47 -5.68 21.37
C VAL A 197 -23.90 -4.29 20.89
N ALA A 198 -25.23 -4.04 20.81
CA ALA A 198 -25.77 -2.74 20.43
C ALA A 198 -25.37 -1.62 21.40
N VAL A 199 -25.39 -1.91 22.72
CA VAL A 199 -24.95 -0.97 23.76
C VAL A 199 -23.45 -0.65 23.62
N ARG A 200 -22.62 -1.68 23.49
CA ARG A 200 -21.16 -1.47 23.34
C ARG A 200 -20.80 -0.69 22.07
N ARG A 201 -21.49 -0.98 20.96
CA ARG A 201 -21.34 -0.26 19.71
C ARG A 201 -21.84 1.18 19.80
N GLY A 202 -22.97 1.39 20.47
CA GLY A 202 -23.63 2.70 20.59
C GLY A 202 -22.86 3.75 21.42
N VAL A 203 -21.87 3.34 22.22
CA VAL A 203 -20.99 4.27 22.95
C VAL A 203 -19.74 4.65 22.18
N LEU A 204 -19.48 4.01 21.03
CA LEU A 204 -18.36 4.36 20.17
C LEU A 204 -18.68 5.62 19.36
N GLY A 205 -17.72 6.51 19.27
CA GLY A 205 -17.82 7.72 18.46
C GLY A 205 -16.58 7.92 17.58
N PRO A 206 -16.59 8.97 16.75
CA PRO A 206 -15.48 9.27 15.86
C PRO A 206 -14.13 9.42 16.58
N ASP A 207 -14.13 9.94 17.79
CA ASP A 207 -12.94 10.14 18.61
C ASP A 207 -12.48 8.88 19.36
N THR A 208 -13.27 7.80 19.34
CA THR A 208 -12.89 6.54 19.96
C THR A 208 -11.75 5.88 19.18
N LEU A 209 -10.76 5.34 19.91
CA LEU A 209 -9.63 4.63 19.33
C LEU A 209 -10.11 3.35 18.63
N ALA A 210 -9.83 3.23 17.33
CA ALA A 210 -10.16 2.06 16.54
C ALA A 210 -9.01 1.05 16.51
N THR A 211 -7.76 1.54 16.44
CA THR A 211 -6.60 0.67 16.28
C THR A 211 -5.29 1.33 16.69
N LEU A 212 -4.32 0.48 17.03
CA LEU A 212 -2.91 0.84 17.20
C LEU A 212 -2.09 0.14 16.14
N ILE A 213 -1.62 0.86 15.11
CA ILE A 213 -0.80 0.30 14.03
C ILE A 213 0.67 0.61 14.30
N TYR A 214 1.48 -0.43 14.46
CA TYR A 214 2.90 -0.28 14.77
C TYR A 214 3.72 -0.07 13.51
N THR A 215 4.45 1.05 13.46
CA THR A 215 5.36 1.38 12.36
C THR A 215 6.81 1.19 12.80
N SER A 216 7.62 0.58 11.94
CA SER A 216 9.07 0.53 12.15
C SER A 216 9.64 1.93 11.87
N GLY A 217 9.82 2.71 12.93
CA GLY A 217 10.55 3.98 12.86
C GLY A 217 11.98 3.75 12.31
N THR A 218 12.54 4.77 11.67
CA THR A 218 13.92 4.72 11.13
C THR A 218 14.99 4.56 12.23
N THR A 219 14.64 4.77 13.49
CA THR A 219 15.59 4.82 14.63
C THR A 219 15.02 4.13 15.85
N GLY A 220 14.84 2.79 15.87
CA GLY A 220 14.53 2.11 17.12
C GLY A 220 13.36 1.12 17.08
N ARG A 221 12.70 0.97 18.23
CA ARG A 221 11.55 0.08 18.40
C ARG A 221 10.33 0.61 17.66
N PRO A 222 9.45 -0.25 17.13
CA PRO A 222 8.20 0.16 16.49
C PRO A 222 7.34 1.02 17.44
N LYS A 223 6.70 2.07 16.88
CA LYS A 223 5.80 2.96 17.62
C LYS A 223 4.35 2.72 17.17
N GLY A 224 3.44 2.66 18.12
CA GLY A 224 2.00 2.50 17.85
C GLY A 224 1.37 3.82 17.39
N CYS A 225 0.91 3.89 16.16
CA CYS A 225 0.11 5.01 15.66
C CYS A 225 -1.34 4.81 16.14
N ALA A 226 -1.87 5.78 16.88
CA ALA A 226 -3.21 5.74 17.44
C ALA A 226 -4.21 6.35 16.44
N LEU A 227 -5.02 5.49 15.81
CA LEU A 227 -6.03 5.87 14.82
C LEU A 227 -7.43 5.68 15.39
N THR A 228 -8.27 6.70 15.23
CA THR A 228 -9.67 6.67 15.66
C THR A 228 -10.60 6.21 14.55
N HIS A 229 -11.83 5.87 14.89
CA HIS A 229 -12.88 5.59 13.91
C HIS A 229 -13.10 6.79 12.96
N GLY A 230 -13.07 8.01 13.49
CA GLY A 230 -13.22 9.24 12.73
C GLY A 230 -12.08 9.51 11.74
N ASN A 231 -10.84 9.09 12.07
CA ASN A 231 -9.72 9.23 11.12
C ASN A 231 -9.99 8.42 9.83
N PHE A 232 -10.45 7.17 9.99
CA PHE A 232 -10.82 6.33 8.85
C PHE A 232 -12.04 6.86 8.09
N CYS A 233 -13.09 7.32 8.79
CA CYS A 233 -14.25 7.89 8.14
C CYS A 233 -13.88 9.14 7.31
N ALA A 234 -13.04 10.04 7.87
CA ALA A 234 -12.61 11.24 7.19
C ALA A 234 -11.85 10.95 5.90
N GLU A 235 -11.00 9.92 5.88
CA GLU A 235 -10.29 9.51 4.67
C GLU A 235 -11.21 8.78 3.70
N VAL A 236 -11.87 7.72 4.16
CA VAL A 236 -12.62 6.80 3.31
C VAL A 236 -13.79 7.50 2.62
N ASP A 237 -14.58 8.31 3.33
CA ASP A 237 -15.74 8.99 2.76
C ASP A 237 -15.31 9.99 1.68
N ASN A 238 -14.27 10.77 1.93
CA ASN A 238 -13.71 11.70 0.94
C ASN A 238 -13.03 11.00 -0.24
N ALA A 239 -12.36 9.85 -0.01
CA ALA A 239 -11.76 9.06 -1.09
C ALA A 239 -12.82 8.42 -2.00
N ILE A 240 -13.93 7.91 -1.43
CA ILE A 240 -15.05 7.35 -2.21
C ILE A 240 -15.67 8.43 -3.10
N ASP A 241 -15.91 9.63 -2.56
CA ASP A 241 -16.51 10.72 -3.32
C ASP A 241 -15.57 11.28 -4.38
N LEU A 242 -14.27 11.43 -4.10
CA LEU A 242 -13.27 11.86 -5.09
C LEU A 242 -13.11 10.83 -6.22
N LEU A 243 -13.02 9.54 -5.86
CA LEU A 243 -12.77 8.45 -6.78
C LEU A 243 -14.09 7.77 -7.23
N TYR A 244 -15.20 8.53 -7.25
CA TYR A 244 -16.53 8.02 -7.60
C TYR A 244 -16.57 7.17 -8.88
N PRO A 245 -15.78 7.43 -9.96
CA PRO A 245 -15.82 6.60 -11.16
C PRO A 245 -15.36 5.15 -10.90
N ILE A 246 -14.61 4.93 -9.81
CA ILE A 246 -14.11 3.61 -9.39
C ILE A 246 -15.16 2.88 -8.56
N PHE A 247 -15.74 3.57 -7.58
CA PHE A 247 -16.64 3.01 -6.57
C PHE A 247 -18.10 2.96 -7.04
N ARG A 248 -18.50 3.87 -7.93
CA ARG A 248 -19.83 3.89 -8.53
C ARG A 248 -19.71 3.44 -9.99
N ALA A 249 -20.10 2.22 -10.28
CA ALA A 249 -20.03 1.71 -11.64
C ALA A 249 -20.85 2.62 -12.59
N ARG A 250 -20.19 3.17 -13.60
CA ARG A 250 -20.85 3.90 -14.71
C ARG A 250 -21.64 2.96 -15.66
N THR A 251 -21.62 1.66 -15.39
CA THR A 251 -22.25 0.59 -16.16
C THR A 251 -22.99 -0.31 -15.18
N ASP A 252 -23.88 -1.18 -15.67
CA ASP A 252 -24.61 -2.18 -14.88
C ASP A 252 -23.69 -3.21 -14.18
N GLU A 253 -22.38 -2.98 -14.17
CA GLU A 253 -21.39 -3.84 -13.52
C GLU A 253 -21.14 -3.39 -12.08
N GLU A 254 -21.31 -4.28 -11.10
CA GLU A 254 -20.95 -4.04 -9.72
C GLU A 254 -19.43 -3.84 -9.56
N ALA A 255 -19.05 -2.79 -8.82
CA ALA A 255 -17.66 -2.53 -8.48
C ALA A 255 -17.08 -3.67 -7.65
N SER A 256 -15.88 -4.12 -7.99
CA SER A 256 -15.22 -5.21 -7.26
C SER A 256 -13.71 -5.07 -7.28
N THR A 257 -13.06 -5.47 -6.19
CA THR A 257 -11.60 -5.50 -6.08
C THR A 257 -11.10 -6.74 -5.36
N LEU A 258 -9.87 -7.13 -5.66
CA LEU A 258 -9.16 -8.22 -4.99
C LEU A 258 -8.07 -7.62 -4.08
N LEU A 259 -8.20 -7.84 -2.78
CA LEU A 259 -7.25 -7.37 -1.79
C LEU A 259 -6.19 -8.44 -1.52
N PHE A 260 -4.95 -8.11 -1.82
CA PHE A 260 -3.76 -8.89 -1.48
C PHE A 260 -2.76 -8.08 -0.65
N LEU A 261 -2.98 -6.76 -0.48
CA LEU A 261 -2.17 -5.95 0.41
C LEU A 261 -2.38 -6.40 1.86
N PRO A 262 -1.32 -6.38 2.71
CA PRO A 262 -1.46 -6.80 4.11
C PRO A 262 -2.50 -5.98 4.87
N LEU A 263 -3.45 -6.65 5.53
CA LEU A 263 -4.41 -6.00 6.44
C LEU A 263 -3.72 -5.45 7.70
N ALA A 264 -2.52 -5.93 8.01
CA ALA A 264 -1.67 -5.35 9.04
C ALA A 264 -1.10 -3.97 8.66
N HIS A 265 -1.11 -3.61 7.37
CA HIS A 265 -0.73 -2.29 6.89
C HIS A 265 -1.96 -1.39 6.72
N VAL A 266 -1.84 -0.12 7.12
CA VAL A 266 -2.95 0.85 7.04
C VAL A 266 -3.59 0.92 5.65
N PHE A 267 -2.80 0.84 4.57
CA PHE A 267 -3.32 0.90 3.20
C PHE A 267 -4.25 -0.28 2.87
N GLY A 268 -3.85 -1.52 3.16
CA GLY A 268 -4.72 -2.69 2.95
C GLY A 268 -6.00 -2.62 3.77
N ARG A 269 -5.88 -2.15 5.00
CA ARG A 269 -7.01 -2.00 5.91
C ARG A 269 -8.00 -0.91 5.49
N MET A 270 -7.49 0.24 5.06
CA MET A 270 -8.31 1.32 4.50
C MET A 270 -9.12 0.82 3.30
N VAL A 271 -8.51 -0.01 2.43
CA VAL A 271 -9.22 -0.64 1.30
C VAL A 271 -10.37 -1.52 1.77
N ALA A 272 -10.15 -2.37 2.77
CA ALA A 272 -11.20 -3.24 3.31
C ALA A 272 -12.36 -2.41 3.89
N ILE A 273 -12.06 -1.38 4.68
CA ILE A 273 -13.05 -0.46 5.26
C ILE A 273 -13.79 0.30 4.14
N GLY A 274 -13.06 0.85 3.16
CA GLY A 274 -13.64 1.59 2.04
C GLY A 274 -14.58 0.74 1.18
N CYS A 275 -14.21 -0.50 0.90
CA CYS A 275 -15.07 -1.45 0.18
C CYS A 275 -16.34 -1.75 0.96
N MET A 276 -16.24 -1.99 2.27
CA MET A 276 -17.42 -2.21 3.12
C MET A 276 -18.30 -0.96 3.18
N ARG A 277 -17.72 0.24 3.29
CA ARG A 277 -18.45 1.51 3.34
C ARG A 277 -19.17 1.81 2.03
N ALA A 278 -18.55 1.53 0.89
CA ALA A 278 -19.10 1.73 -0.45
C ALA A 278 -19.92 0.54 -0.98
N ARG A 279 -20.05 -0.56 -0.22
CA ARG A 279 -20.68 -1.82 -0.64
C ARG A 279 -20.05 -2.38 -1.92
N VAL A 280 -18.73 -2.30 -2.03
CA VAL A 280 -17.95 -2.86 -3.12
C VAL A 280 -17.60 -4.31 -2.79
N ARG A 281 -17.81 -5.21 -3.74
CA ARG A 281 -17.47 -6.63 -3.59
C ARG A 281 -15.96 -6.80 -3.44
N LEU A 282 -15.51 -7.26 -2.26
CA LEU A 282 -14.11 -7.45 -1.91
C LEU A 282 -13.77 -8.95 -1.84
N GLY A 283 -12.76 -9.39 -2.60
CA GLY A 283 -12.13 -10.70 -2.44
C GLY A 283 -10.80 -10.60 -1.70
N HIS A 284 -10.45 -11.61 -0.89
CA HIS A 284 -9.17 -11.69 -0.21
C HIS A 284 -8.25 -12.68 -0.90
N SER A 285 -6.98 -12.29 -1.14
CA SER A 285 -5.91 -13.15 -1.67
C SER A 285 -4.74 -13.14 -0.68
N PRO A 286 -4.51 -14.24 0.05
CA PRO A 286 -3.50 -14.27 1.10
C PRO A 286 -2.06 -14.45 0.58
N SER A 287 -1.90 -14.75 -0.71
CA SER A 287 -0.60 -15.05 -1.31
C SER A 287 -0.04 -13.87 -2.11
N PHE A 288 1.26 -13.58 -1.90
CA PHE A 288 2.04 -12.64 -2.71
C PHE A 288 2.80 -13.32 -3.86
N ARG A 289 2.73 -14.65 -3.97
CA ARG A 289 3.38 -15.37 -5.08
C ARG A 289 2.71 -14.95 -6.39
N THR A 290 3.52 -14.61 -7.38
CA THR A 290 3.02 -14.10 -8.67
C THR A 290 2.01 -15.04 -9.33
N GLU A 291 2.26 -16.35 -9.26
CA GLU A 291 1.39 -17.38 -9.86
C GLU A 291 0.02 -17.41 -9.21
N ASP A 292 -0.03 -17.42 -7.86
CA ASP A 292 -1.27 -17.46 -7.08
C ASP A 292 -2.09 -16.20 -7.31
N LEU A 293 -1.43 -15.04 -7.23
CA LEU A 293 -2.09 -13.74 -7.46
C LEU A 293 -2.68 -13.62 -8.88
N LEU A 294 -1.94 -14.05 -9.91
CA LEU A 294 -2.44 -14.04 -11.27
C LEU A 294 -3.62 -15.03 -11.47
N ALA A 295 -3.60 -16.18 -10.80
CA ALA A 295 -4.71 -17.12 -10.80
C ALA A 295 -5.96 -16.51 -10.12
N ASP A 296 -5.77 -15.84 -8.99
CA ASP A 296 -6.83 -15.16 -8.25
C ASP A 296 -7.43 -14.00 -9.06
N LEU A 297 -6.58 -13.14 -9.65
CA LEU A 297 -7.04 -12.06 -10.53
C LEU A 297 -7.84 -12.57 -11.73
N LYS A 298 -7.41 -13.69 -12.31
CA LYS A 298 -8.09 -14.30 -13.46
C LYS A 298 -9.44 -14.91 -13.08
N SER A 299 -9.57 -15.52 -11.91
CA SER A 299 -10.80 -16.15 -11.43
C SER A 299 -11.79 -15.14 -10.85
N PHE A 300 -11.34 -14.16 -10.06
CA PHE A 300 -12.15 -13.13 -9.42
C PHE A 300 -12.61 -12.04 -10.40
N ARG A 301 -11.73 -11.61 -11.31
CA ARG A 301 -11.97 -10.59 -12.35
C ARG A 301 -12.40 -9.23 -11.78
N PRO A 302 -11.56 -8.57 -10.98
CA PRO A 302 -11.88 -7.29 -10.38
C PRO A 302 -12.09 -6.19 -11.43
N THR A 303 -12.85 -5.14 -11.08
CA THR A 303 -13.05 -3.94 -11.92
C THR A 303 -11.98 -2.88 -11.68
N PHE A 304 -11.41 -2.84 -10.48
CA PHE A 304 -10.27 -1.99 -10.12
C PHE A 304 -9.33 -2.73 -9.16
N LEU A 305 -8.12 -2.19 -8.97
CA LEU A 305 -7.13 -2.72 -8.05
C LEU A 305 -6.49 -1.61 -7.23
N LEU A 306 -6.10 -1.98 -5.99
CA LEU A 306 -5.19 -1.16 -5.20
C LEU A 306 -3.87 -1.93 -5.06
N VAL A 307 -2.78 -1.27 -5.48
CA VAL A 307 -1.48 -1.94 -5.62
C VAL A 307 -0.33 -1.05 -5.11
N ILE A 308 0.79 -1.69 -4.86
CA ILE A 308 2.09 -1.01 -4.79
C ILE A 308 2.76 -1.03 -6.18
N PRO A 309 3.65 -0.09 -6.50
CA PRO A 309 4.33 -0.01 -7.81
C PRO A 309 4.97 -1.31 -8.27
N TYR A 310 5.54 -2.08 -7.36
CA TYR A 310 6.15 -3.38 -7.64
C TYR A 310 5.25 -4.31 -8.47
N VAL A 311 3.94 -4.34 -8.19
CA VAL A 311 2.99 -5.20 -8.93
C VAL A 311 2.88 -4.77 -10.39
N LEU A 312 2.79 -3.47 -10.65
CA LEU A 312 2.71 -2.92 -12.01
C LEU A 312 4.04 -3.11 -12.76
N GLU A 313 5.17 -2.88 -12.09
CA GLU A 313 6.51 -3.16 -12.63
C GLU A 313 6.63 -4.64 -13.02
N LYS A 314 6.20 -5.54 -12.15
CA LYS A 314 6.24 -6.99 -12.37
C LYS A 314 5.41 -7.40 -13.58
N VAL A 315 4.18 -6.91 -13.70
CA VAL A 315 3.31 -7.18 -14.84
C VAL A 315 3.95 -6.68 -16.15
N TYR A 316 4.49 -5.47 -16.14
CA TYR A 316 5.18 -4.89 -17.30
C TYR A 316 6.41 -5.72 -17.71
N ASN A 317 7.27 -6.07 -16.76
CA ASN A 317 8.51 -6.81 -17.00
C ASN A 317 8.25 -8.25 -17.44
N THR A 318 7.29 -8.93 -16.82
CA THR A 318 6.87 -10.31 -17.19
C THR A 318 6.29 -10.34 -18.61
N ALA A 319 5.50 -9.35 -18.99
CA ALA A 319 4.97 -9.24 -20.35
C ALA A 319 6.10 -9.01 -21.37
N ARG A 320 7.11 -8.18 -21.05
CA ARG A 320 8.28 -7.95 -21.89
C ARG A 320 9.13 -9.22 -22.04
N ALA A 321 9.44 -9.90 -20.95
CA ALA A 321 10.19 -11.16 -20.95
C ALA A 321 9.47 -12.26 -21.75
N SER A 322 8.15 -12.34 -21.67
CA SER A 322 7.33 -13.24 -22.48
C SER A 322 7.42 -12.91 -23.97
N ALA A 323 7.40 -11.63 -24.35
CA ALA A 323 7.59 -11.20 -25.72
C ALA A 323 8.99 -11.50 -26.26
N GLU A 324 10.02 -11.37 -25.44
CA GLU A 324 11.40 -11.68 -25.75
C GLU A 324 11.60 -13.17 -26.04
N ARG A 325 11.06 -14.06 -25.19
CA ARG A 325 11.08 -15.51 -25.43
C ARG A 325 10.40 -15.92 -26.76
N MET A 326 9.44 -15.12 -27.24
CA MET A 326 8.80 -15.31 -28.53
C MET A 326 9.51 -14.63 -29.70
N GLY A 327 10.71 -14.04 -29.49
CA GLY A 327 11.42 -13.27 -30.51
C GLY A 327 10.76 -11.94 -30.90
N ARG A 328 9.88 -11.40 -30.03
CA ARG A 328 9.06 -10.20 -30.31
C ARG A 328 9.39 -9.00 -29.40
N ALA A 329 10.56 -8.99 -28.75
CA ALA A 329 10.98 -7.91 -27.84
C ALA A 329 10.87 -6.51 -28.49
N SER A 330 11.42 -6.34 -29.71
CA SER A 330 11.34 -5.07 -30.44
C SER A 330 9.91 -4.61 -30.74
N SER A 331 8.98 -5.55 -30.92
CA SER A 331 7.55 -5.24 -31.10
C SER A 331 6.92 -4.74 -29.81
N TYR A 332 7.27 -5.37 -28.67
CA TYR A 332 6.83 -4.94 -27.35
C TYR A 332 7.38 -3.55 -27.00
N ASP A 333 8.67 -3.30 -27.26
CA ASP A 333 9.30 -2.02 -26.98
C ASP A 333 8.68 -0.89 -27.82
N ARG A 334 8.34 -1.14 -29.10
CA ARG A 334 7.58 -0.18 -29.93
C ARG A 334 6.17 0.06 -29.40
N ALA A 335 5.44 -1.00 -29.03
CA ALA A 335 4.12 -0.87 -28.42
C ALA A 335 4.20 -0.05 -27.12
N SER A 336 5.20 -0.33 -26.27
CA SER A 336 5.43 0.42 -25.03
C SER A 336 5.69 1.91 -25.29
N ALA A 337 6.50 2.23 -26.31
CA ALA A 337 6.75 3.62 -26.72
C ALA A 337 5.47 4.32 -27.23
N VAL A 338 4.63 3.62 -28.00
CA VAL A 338 3.33 4.14 -28.45
C VAL A 338 2.40 4.40 -27.27
N ALA A 339 2.29 3.45 -26.32
CA ALA A 339 1.45 3.62 -25.14
C ALA A 339 1.89 4.84 -24.31
N ARG A 340 3.18 4.98 -24.04
CA ARG A 340 3.72 6.13 -23.29
C ARG A 340 3.38 7.45 -23.94
N ARG A 341 3.67 7.60 -25.26
CA ARG A 341 3.34 8.83 -26.00
C ARG A 341 1.85 9.12 -26.00
N TYR A 342 1.02 8.06 -26.05
CA TYR A 342 -0.42 8.20 -26.00
C TYR A 342 -0.88 8.71 -24.62
N GLY A 343 -0.38 8.15 -23.52
CA GLY A 343 -0.68 8.58 -22.16
C GLY A 343 -0.22 10.02 -21.90
N GLU A 344 0.99 10.38 -22.34
CA GLU A 344 1.51 11.75 -22.25
C GLU A 344 0.68 12.76 -23.06
N ALA A 345 0.18 12.37 -24.23
CA ALA A 345 -0.67 13.22 -25.04
C ALA A 345 -2.08 13.38 -24.43
N LEU A 346 -2.63 12.33 -23.78
CA LEU A 346 -3.88 12.45 -23.01
C LEU A 346 -3.73 13.42 -21.84
N GLU A 347 -2.65 13.31 -21.07
CA GLU A 347 -2.35 14.24 -19.97
C GLU A 347 -2.28 15.68 -20.49
N ALA A 348 -1.56 15.91 -21.60
CA ALA A 348 -1.43 17.24 -22.21
C ALA A 348 -2.79 17.83 -22.65
N GLU A 349 -3.68 17.00 -23.19
CA GLU A 349 -5.05 17.38 -23.55
C GLU A 349 -5.88 17.79 -22.32
N GLN A 350 -5.85 16.97 -21.27
CA GLN A 350 -6.60 17.21 -20.03
C GLN A 350 -6.13 18.48 -19.29
N HIS A 351 -4.84 18.81 -19.42
CA HIS A 351 -4.28 20.05 -18.84
C HIS A 351 -4.31 21.26 -19.80
N GLY A 352 -4.86 21.11 -21.01
CA GLY A 352 -4.90 22.19 -22.00
C GLY A 352 -3.52 22.63 -22.51
N SER A 353 -2.49 21.79 -22.29
CA SER A 353 -1.09 22.05 -22.69
C SER A 353 -0.72 21.44 -24.03
N GLY A 354 -1.65 20.74 -24.69
CA GLY A 354 -1.45 20.12 -26.00
C GLY A 354 -2.73 19.63 -26.66
N PRO A 355 -2.64 19.27 -27.96
CA PRO A 355 -3.82 18.93 -28.79
C PRO A 355 -4.34 17.49 -28.55
N GLY A 356 -3.80 16.77 -27.58
CA GLY A 356 -4.13 15.36 -27.37
C GLY A 356 -3.49 14.41 -28.38
N PRO A 357 -3.88 13.10 -28.31
CA PRO A 357 -3.30 12.07 -29.19
C PRO A 357 -3.66 12.31 -30.66
N SER A 358 -2.66 12.41 -31.54
CA SER A 358 -2.85 12.53 -32.99
C SER A 358 -3.58 11.31 -33.58
N ALA A 359 -4.18 11.48 -34.77
CA ALA A 359 -4.86 10.39 -35.48
C ALA A 359 -3.92 9.20 -35.75
N PHE A 360 -2.65 9.46 -36.09
CA PHE A 360 -1.64 8.41 -36.26
C PHE A 360 -1.36 7.67 -34.95
N LEU A 361 -1.26 8.38 -33.84
CA LEU A 361 -1.00 7.78 -32.53
C LEU A 361 -2.21 6.95 -32.05
N LYS A 362 -3.44 7.40 -32.33
CA LYS A 362 -4.69 6.64 -32.07
C LYS A 362 -4.70 5.34 -32.88
N ALA A 363 -4.37 5.40 -34.18
CA ALA A 363 -4.30 4.22 -35.05
C ALA A 363 -3.20 3.23 -34.61
N ALA A 364 -2.01 3.73 -34.26
CA ALA A 364 -0.91 2.90 -33.76
C ALA A 364 -1.30 2.20 -32.43
N ARG A 365 -1.94 2.91 -31.50
CA ARG A 365 -2.45 2.33 -30.25
C ARG A 365 -3.46 1.23 -30.51
N THR A 366 -4.42 1.45 -31.42
CA THR A 366 -5.42 0.46 -31.79
C THR A 366 -4.79 -0.78 -32.41
N PHE A 367 -3.75 -0.62 -33.25
CA PHE A 367 -2.99 -1.73 -33.84
C PHE A 367 -2.30 -2.59 -32.77
N TYR A 368 -1.67 -1.97 -31.76
CA TYR A 368 -0.99 -2.71 -30.69
C TYR A 368 -1.94 -3.25 -29.61
N ASP A 369 -3.21 -2.82 -29.57
CA ASP A 369 -4.15 -3.24 -28.50
C ASP A 369 -4.32 -4.77 -28.43
N PRO A 370 -4.70 -5.50 -29.49
CA PRO A 370 -4.85 -6.97 -29.43
C PRO A 370 -3.52 -7.70 -29.24
N LEU A 371 -2.41 -7.09 -29.63
CA LEU A 371 -1.09 -7.71 -29.60
C LEU A 371 -0.42 -7.62 -28.22
N VAL A 372 -0.58 -6.48 -27.51
CA VAL A 372 0.11 -6.18 -26.27
C VAL A 372 -0.86 -5.74 -25.17
N TYR A 373 -1.60 -4.63 -25.33
CA TYR A 373 -2.31 -4.01 -24.20
C TYR A 373 -3.46 -4.88 -23.69
N ARG A 374 -4.21 -5.51 -24.58
CA ARG A 374 -5.25 -6.46 -24.21
C ARG A 374 -4.71 -7.64 -23.39
N ARG A 375 -3.48 -8.09 -23.65
CA ARG A 375 -2.84 -9.17 -22.88
C ARG A 375 -2.47 -8.71 -21.48
N ILE A 376 -2.00 -7.49 -21.34
CA ILE A 376 -1.70 -6.88 -20.03
C ILE A 376 -2.98 -6.73 -19.21
N ARG A 377 -4.06 -6.16 -19.81
CA ARG A 377 -5.35 -6.09 -19.12
C ARG A 377 -5.89 -7.46 -18.74
N LYS A 378 -5.69 -8.48 -19.60
CA LYS A 378 -6.09 -9.87 -19.30
C LYS A 378 -5.31 -10.47 -18.13
N ALA A 379 -4.02 -10.15 -17.98
CA ALA A 379 -3.22 -10.58 -16.82
C ALA A 379 -3.75 -10.01 -15.50
N LEU A 380 -4.34 -8.81 -15.53
CA LEU A 380 -5.00 -8.17 -14.40
C LEU A 380 -6.49 -8.57 -14.24
N GLY A 381 -6.92 -9.69 -14.83
CA GLY A 381 -8.32 -10.19 -14.73
C GLY A 381 -9.24 -9.77 -15.87
N GLY A 382 -8.80 -8.89 -16.78
CA GLY A 382 -9.50 -8.52 -18.02
C GLY A 382 -10.59 -7.46 -17.88
N ARG A 383 -11.00 -7.08 -16.64
CA ARG A 383 -12.02 -6.06 -16.35
C ARG A 383 -11.45 -4.81 -15.68
N VAL A 384 -10.22 -4.87 -15.19
CA VAL A 384 -9.55 -3.74 -14.51
C VAL A 384 -9.42 -2.55 -15.48
N ARG A 385 -9.99 -1.43 -15.08
CA ARG A 385 -9.91 -0.14 -15.76
C ARG A 385 -9.12 0.89 -14.95
N TYR A 386 -9.18 0.77 -13.63
CA TYR A 386 -8.60 1.72 -12.67
C TYR A 386 -7.65 1.00 -11.73
N VAL A 387 -6.57 1.66 -11.42
CA VAL A 387 -5.60 1.19 -10.41
C VAL A 387 -5.26 2.36 -9.50
N ILE A 388 -5.42 2.16 -8.20
CA ILE A 388 -4.91 3.09 -7.18
C ILE A 388 -3.55 2.57 -6.75
N CYS A 389 -2.51 3.39 -6.86
CA CYS A 389 -1.14 3.00 -6.61
C CYS A 389 -0.52 3.86 -5.52
N GLY A 390 0.03 3.24 -4.47
CA GLY A 390 0.63 3.96 -3.35
C GLY A 390 1.75 3.19 -2.65
N GLY A 391 2.29 3.78 -1.58
CA GLY A 391 3.34 3.18 -0.76
C GLY A 391 4.77 3.44 -1.23
N SER A 392 4.99 3.67 -2.52
CA SER A 392 6.26 4.13 -3.12
C SER A 392 5.97 4.77 -4.49
N PRO A 393 6.90 5.54 -5.08
CA PRO A 393 6.69 6.17 -6.39
C PRO A 393 6.57 5.14 -7.54
N LEU A 394 5.59 5.30 -8.42
CA LEU A 394 5.45 4.49 -9.64
C LEU A 394 6.38 4.97 -10.76
N GLY A 395 6.58 6.26 -10.81
CA GLY A 395 7.37 6.90 -11.87
C GLY A 395 6.58 7.16 -13.16
N ARG A 396 6.81 8.35 -13.73
CA ARG A 396 6.10 8.89 -14.90
C ARG A 396 6.04 7.93 -16.09
N ARG A 397 7.14 7.16 -16.32
CA ARG A 397 7.24 6.23 -17.47
C ARG A 397 6.18 5.13 -17.41
N LEU A 398 6.00 4.49 -16.26
CA LEU A 398 5.02 3.41 -16.09
C LEU A 398 3.60 3.95 -16.01
N ALA A 399 3.37 5.06 -15.32
CA ALA A 399 2.08 5.71 -15.29
C ALA A 399 1.58 6.06 -16.70
N ALA A 400 2.43 6.68 -17.55
CA ALA A 400 2.11 6.98 -18.94
C ALA A 400 1.85 5.72 -19.77
N PHE A 401 2.63 4.65 -19.54
CA PHE A 401 2.42 3.37 -20.23
C PHE A 401 1.05 2.77 -19.93
N TYR A 402 0.66 2.69 -18.65
CA TYR A 402 -0.61 2.10 -18.25
C TYR A 402 -1.80 2.94 -18.73
N ALA A 403 -1.73 4.26 -18.64
CA ALA A 403 -2.74 5.16 -19.19
C ALA A 403 -2.92 4.92 -20.71
N GLY A 404 -1.83 4.82 -21.47
CA GLY A 404 -1.87 4.48 -22.88
C GLY A 404 -2.36 3.07 -23.18
N ALA A 405 -2.12 2.10 -22.28
CA ALA A 405 -2.64 0.73 -22.38
C ALA A 405 -4.14 0.63 -22.01
N GLY A 406 -4.78 1.71 -21.55
CA GLY A 406 -6.19 1.78 -21.19
C GLY A 406 -6.45 1.31 -19.76
N ILE A 407 -5.53 1.58 -18.86
CA ILE A 407 -5.65 1.41 -17.41
C ILE A 407 -5.24 2.73 -16.77
N ASP A 408 -6.20 3.43 -16.18
CA ASP A 408 -5.94 4.69 -15.49
C ASP A 408 -5.34 4.41 -14.11
N VAL A 409 -4.17 4.98 -13.86
CA VAL A 409 -3.46 4.81 -12.58
C VAL A 409 -3.52 6.10 -11.79
N PHE A 410 -4.07 6.01 -10.58
CA PHE A 410 -4.16 7.12 -9.63
C PHE A 410 -3.10 6.90 -8.55
N GLU A 411 -2.03 7.70 -8.61
CA GLU A 411 -1.01 7.67 -7.58
C GLU A 411 -1.49 8.42 -6.35
N GLY A 412 -1.17 7.89 -5.16
CA GLY A 412 -1.45 8.51 -3.88
C GLY A 412 -0.26 8.44 -2.93
N TYR A 413 -0.17 9.44 -2.06
CA TYR A 413 0.84 9.52 -1.01
C TYR A 413 0.17 9.59 0.35
N GLY A 414 0.79 8.90 1.30
CA GLY A 414 0.42 8.90 2.69
C GLY A 414 1.23 7.89 3.50
N MET A 415 0.90 7.77 4.75
CA MET A 415 1.59 6.93 5.73
C MET A 415 0.62 6.45 6.80
N THR A 416 1.08 5.67 7.76
CA THR A 416 0.22 5.19 8.86
C THR A 416 -0.34 6.35 9.68
N GLU A 417 0.47 7.36 9.93
CA GLU A 417 0.13 8.57 10.68
C GLU A 417 -0.94 9.43 9.99
N THR A 418 -1.24 9.13 8.74
CA THR A 418 -2.25 9.84 7.94
C THR A 418 -3.42 8.94 7.53
N THR A 419 -3.60 7.82 8.22
CA THR A 419 -4.66 6.82 8.00
C THR A 419 -4.65 6.18 6.60
N ALA A 420 -3.75 6.49 5.76
CA ALA A 420 -3.28 6.07 4.44
C ALA A 420 -3.06 7.29 3.54
N ALA A 421 -3.96 7.65 2.61
CA ALA A 421 -3.70 8.68 1.62
C ALA A 421 -4.03 10.10 2.10
N VAL A 422 -3.15 11.04 1.84
CA VAL A 422 -3.37 12.50 2.04
C VAL A 422 -3.36 13.27 0.73
N THR A 423 -2.80 12.67 -0.32
CA THR A 423 -2.93 13.17 -1.68
C THR A 423 -3.26 12.01 -2.61
N VAL A 424 -4.03 12.27 -3.64
CA VAL A 424 -4.40 11.30 -4.68
C VAL A 424 -4.50 12.04 -6.01
N THR A 425 -4.09 11.39 -7.08
CA THR A 425 -4.30 11.86 -8.45
C THR A 425 -5.80 11.98 -8.73
N PRO A 426 -6.34 13.17 -9.04
CA PRO A 426 -7.77 13.34 -9.35
C PRO A 426 -8.11 12.67 -10.69
N PRO A 427 -9.28 11.99 -10.80
CA PRO A 427 -9.64 11.24 -12.00
C PRO A 427 -9.84 12.11 -13.26
N ASP A 428 -10.30 13.33 -13.08
CA ASP A 428 -10.60 14.29 -14.15
C ASP A 428 -9.36 15.00 -14.71
N ARG A 429 -8.30 15.14 -13.91
CA ARG A 429 -7.06 15.85 -14.26
C ARG A 429 -5.81 15.16 -13.74
N PRO A 430 -5.51 13.92 -14.17
CA PRO A 430 -4.32 13.21 -13.72
C PRO A 430 -3.02 13.92 -14.17
N ARG A 431 -2.04 14.03 -13.26
CA ARG A 431 -0.70 14.55 -13.56
C ARG A 431 0.34 13.49 -13.28
N LEU A 432 0.89 12.95 -14.35
CA LEU A 432 1.86 11.84 -14.28
C LEU A 432 3.16 12.24 -13.59
N GLY A 433 3.64 11.38 -12.69
CA GLY A 433 4.89 11.58 -11.95
C GLY A 433 4.75 12.51 -10.74
N THR A 434 3.51 12.84 -10.35
CA THR A 434 3.18 13.47 -9.06
C THR A 434 2.37 12.49 -8.21
N VAL A 435 2.24 12.77 -6.94
CA VAL A 435 1.36 11.99 -6.03
C VAL A 435 -0.03 12.62 -5.89
N GLY A 436 -0.42 13.44 -6.86
CA GLY A 436 -1.73 14.06 -6.94
C GLY A 436 -1.89 15.34 -6.13
N ARG A 437 -3.14 15.71 -5.91
CA ARG A 437 -3.59 16.86 -5.12
C ARG A 437 -3.98 16.41 -3.70
N PRO A 438 -4.09 17.33 -2.73
CA PRO A 438 -4.64 17.00 -1.42
C PRO A 438 -5.98 16.26 -1.55
N LEU A 439 -6.13 15.18 -0.78
CA LEU A 439 -7.42 14.51 -0.62
C LEU A 439 -8.43 15.52 -0.04
N PRO A 440 -9.70 15.54 -0.47
CA PRO A 440 -10.69 16.44 0.08
C PRO A 440 -10.72 16.41 1.62
N GLY A 441 -10.76 17.60 2.24
CA GLY A 441 -10.61 17.78 3.69
C GLY A 441 -9.16 17.89 4.18
N THR A 442 -8.18 17.82 3.26
CA THR A 442 -6.74 17.84 3.62
C THR A 442 -6.07 19.15 3.22
N ARG A 443 -5.14 19.60 4.07
CA ARG A 443 -4.19 20.69 3.79
C ARG A 443 -2.78 20.12 3.70
N VAL A 444 -2.07 20.52 2.67
CA VAL A 444 -0.64 20.24 2.47
C VAL A 444 0.11 21.55 2.47
N ARG A 445 1.15 21.68 3.31
CA ARG A 445 2.01 22.85 3.40
C ARG A 445 3.46 22.44 3.22
N ILE A 446 4.21 23.26 2.49
CA ILE A 446 5.66 23.10 2.34
C ILE A 446 6.36 24.10 3.25
N ALA A 447 7.07 23.60 4.24
CA ALA A 447 7.86 24.41 5.18
C ALA A 447 9.05 25.10 4.47
N ALA A 448 9.73 26.00 5.17
CA ALA A 448 10.84 26.75 4.59
C ALA A 448 12.02 25.86 4.15
N ASP A 449 12.23 24.74 4.83
CA ASP A 449 13.26 23.73 4.52
C ASP A 449 12.79 22.66 3.51
N GLY A 450 11.58 22.81 2.96
CA GLY A 450 10.99 21.90 2.01
C GLY A 450 10.23 20.72 2.61
N GLU A 451 10.14 20.62 3.95
CA GLU A 451 9.40 19.54 4.61
C GLU A 451 7.90 19.66 4.36
N ILE A 452 7.27 18.52 4.08
CA ILE A 452 5.83 18.41 3.88
C ILE A 452 5.15 18.36 5.26
N LEU A 453 4.26 19.32 5.51
CA LEU A 453 3.40 19.37 6.68
C LEU A 453 1.97 19.09 6.28
N LEU A 454 1.25 18.30 7.07
CA LEU A 454 -0.10 17.83 6.77
C LEU A 454 -1.08 18.20 7.88
N HIS A 455 -2.34 18.49 7.49
CA HIS A 455 -3.43 18.75 8.41
C HIS A 455 -4.76 18.26 7.79
N GLY A 456 -5.59 17.59 8.58
CA GLY A 456 -6.89 17.07 8.14
C GLY A 456 -7.47 16.07 9.13
N GLY A 457 -8.73 15.68 8.92
CA GLY A 457 -9.44 14.75 9.81
C GLY A 457 -8.85 13.33 9.85
N GLN A 458 -8.14 12.92 8.80
CA GLN A 458 -7.46 11.64 8.68
C GLN A 458 -6.09 11.58 9.39
N ILE A 459 -5.58 12.72 9.90
CA ILE A 459 -4.33 12.72 10.66
C ILE A 459 -4.57 12.05 12.01
N PHE A 460 -3.70 11.09 12.37
CA PHE A 460 -3.81 10.31 13.60
C PHE A 460 -3.81 11.18 14.87
N ARG A 461 -4.29 10.62 15.97
CA ARG A 461 -4.29 11.33 17.27
C ARG A 461 -2.88 11.55 17.83
N GLY A 462 -1.95 10.69 17.49
CA GLY A 462 -0.57 10.71 17.98
C GLY A 462 -0.03 9.31 18.16
N TYR A 463 1.10 9.20 18.86
CA TYR A 463 1.71 7.91 19.16
C TYR A 463 1.24 7.38 20.52
N TRP A 464 1.01 6.08 20.57
CA TRP A 464 0.72 5.38 21.82
C TRP A 464 1.97 5.35 22.71
N ASP A 465 1.82 5.72 23.97
CA ASP A 465 2.85 5.64 24.99
C ASP A 465 2.23 5.12 26.30
N PRO A 466 2.47 3.86 26.66
CA PRO A 466 1.93 3.30 27.90
C PRO A 466 2.49 3.96 29.15
N GLN A 467 3.68 4.56 29.09
CA GLN A 467 4.28 5.28 30.23
C GLN A 467 3.62 6.65 30.45
N ALA A 468 3.19 7.30 29.36
CA ALA A 468 2.38 8.51 29.44
C ALA A 468 0.90 8.23 29.73
N GLY A 469 0.52 6.96 29.80
CA GLY A 469 -0.86 6.52 30.07
C GLY A 469 -1.81 6.66 28.89
N GLY A 470 -1.29 6.75 27.63
CA GLY A 470 -2.15 6.88 26.47
C GLY A 470 -1.49 7.48 25.23
N VAL A 471 -2.26 8.26 24.48
CA VAL A 471 -1.83 8.86 23.22
C VAL A 471 -1.10 10.19 23.47
N VAL A 472 0.13 10.30 22.95
CA VAL A 472 0.90 11.54 22.93
C VAL A 472 0.77 12.20 21.56
N PRO A 473 0.24 13.43 21.45
CA PRO A 473 0.08 14.13 20.18
C PRO A 473 1.40 14.31 19.43
N ALA A 474 1.37 14.16 18.10
CA ALA A 474 2.59 14.19 17.27
C ALA A 474 3.04 15.60 16.85
N GLY A 475 2.21 16.62 17.04
CA GLY A 475 2.55 18.00 16.67
C GLY A 475 1.61 19.04 17.26
N PRO A 476 2.00 20.31 17.26
CA PRO A 476 1.17 21.40 17.71
C PRO A 476 0.10 21.74 16.68
N ASP A 477 -1.03 22.28 17.14
CA ASP A 477 -2.10 22.86 16.33
C ASP A 477 -2.64 21.94 15.22
N GLY A 478 -2.55 20.60 15.37
CA GLY A 478 -3.05 19.61 14.42
C GLY A 478 -2.20 19.45 13.15
N TRP A 479 -1.07 20.14 13.02
CA TRP A 479 -0.12 19.93 11.92
C TRP A 479 0.83 18.78 12.24
N PHE A 480 0.97 17.89 11.26
CA PHE A 480 1.89 16.76 11.33
C PHE A 480 3.07 16.96 10.38
N ALA A 481 4.28 16.89 10.91
CA ALA A 481 5.54 16.96 10.17
C ALA A 481 5.94 15.56 9.70
N THR A 482 5.96 15.35 8.39
CA THR A 482 6.09 14.00 7.79
C THR A 482 7.52 13.48 7.77
N GLY A 483 8.51 14.37 7.81
CA GLY A 483 9.90 14.05 7.51
C GLY A 483 10.18 13.83 6.03
N ASP A 484 9.18 13.97 5.15
CA ASP A 484 9.34 13.90 3.69
C ASP A 484 9.53 15.31 3.13
N ILE A 485 10.34 15.43 2.08
CA ILE A 485 10.65 16.69 1.37
C ILE A 485 9.93 16.68 0.02
N GLY A 486 9.35 17.83 -0.34
CA GLY A 486 8.63 17.97 -1.59
C GLY A 486 8.31 19.41 -1.97
N HIS A 487 7.55 19.55 -3.04
CA HIS A 487 7.04 20.85 -3.51
C HIS A 487 5.66 20.71 -4.13
N LEU A 488 4.92 21.81 -4.12
CA LEU A 488 3.65 21.95 -4.81
C LEU A 488 3.87 22.72 -6.11
N ASP A 489 3.25 22.27 -7.20
CA ASP A 489 3.24 23.03 -8.45
C ASP A 489 2.09 24.05 -8.48
N ASP A 490 2.00 24.80 -9.59
CA ASP A 490 0.98 25.86 -9.79
C ASP A 490 -0.47 25.33 -9.82
N GLY A 491 -0.66 24.03 -9.99
CA GLY A 491 -1.96 23.36 -9.95
C GLY A 491 -2.25 22.67 -8.60
N GLY A 492 -1.37 22.82 -7.61
CA GLY A 492 -1.50 22.19 -6.29
C GLY A 492 -1.16 20.69 -6.28
N TYR A 493 -0.47 20.18 -7.29
CA TYR A 493 0.02 18.80 -7.29
C TYR A 493 1.30 18.69 -6.47
N LEU A 494 1.35 17.67 -5.62
CA LEU A 494 2.51 17.38 -4.78
C LEU A 494 3.50 16.48 -5.52
N THR A 495 4.77 16.86 -5.48
CA THR A 495 5.90 16.01 -5.87
C THR A 495 6.80 15.78 -4.66
N ILE A 496 7.08 14.52 -4.35
CA ILE A 496 7.98 14.12 -3.27
C ILE A 496 9.37 13.95 -3.87
N THR A 497 10.36 14.57 -3.26
CA THR A 497 11.76 14.53 -3.74
C THR A 497 12.66 13.66 -2.87
N GLY A 498 12.25 13.33 -1.64
CA GLY A 498 13.00 12.45 -0.76
C GLY A 498 12.57 12.51 0.69
N ARG A 499 13.35 11.86 1.57
CA ARG A 499 13.20 11.95 3.03
C ARG A 499 14.27 12.81 3.63
N LYS A 500 13.88 13.69 4.56
CA LYS A 500 14.77 14.62 5.24
C LYS A 500 15.98 13.92 5.92
N LYS A 501 15.72 12.78 6.57
CA LYS A 501 16.73 11.95 7.25
C LYS A 501 17.57 11.09 6.31
N GLU A 502 17.16 10.93 5.04
CA GLU A 502 17.83 10.11 4.05
C GLU A 502 18.66 10.93 3.06
N ILE A 503 18.58 12.26 3.15
CA ILE A 503 19.44 13.13 2.33
C ILE A 503 20.89 12.89 2.73
N LEU A 504 21.69 12.48 1.76
CA LEU A 504 23.12 12.25 1.91
C LEU A 504 23.86 13.58 1.77
N VAL A 505 24.79 13.85 2.67
CA VAL A 505 25.65 15.04 2.59
C VAL A 505 27.07 14.55 2.27
N THR A 506 27.52 14.75 1.04
CA THR A 506 28.87 14.36 0.63
C THR A 506 29.94 15.19 1.33
N ASP A 507 31.22 14.74 1.30
CA ASP A 507 32.36 15.49 1.87
C ASP A 507 32.49 16.92 1.30
N SER A 508 32.00 17.12 0.08
CA SER A 508 31.97 18.46 -0.56
C SER A 508 30.81 19.35 -0.07
N GLY A 509 29.98 18.86 0.87
CA GLY A 509 28.80 19.57 1.37
C GLY A 509 27.59 19.55 0.41
N LYS A 510 27.61 18.71 -0.63
CA LYS A 510 26.49 18.59 -1.56
C LYS A 510 25.40 17.68 -0.98
N ASN A 511 24.17 18.18 -0.92
CA ASN A 511 23.00 17.38 -0.60
C ASN A 511 22.59 16.52 -1.79
N VAL A 512 22.41 15.22 -1.58
CA VAL A 512 21.99 14.25 -2.57
C VAL A 512 20.76 13.51 -2.06
N ALA A 513 19.66 13.57 -2.80
CA ALA A 513 18.48 12.75 -2.54
C ALA A 513 18.67 11.37 -3.20
N PRO A 514 18.74 10.26 -2.45
CA PRO A 514 18.96 8.93 -3.03
C PRO A 514 17.76 8.40 -3.80
N ALA A 515 16.56 8.74 -3.37
CA ALA A 515 15.31 8.17 -3.88
C ALA A 515 15.12 8.27 -5.40
N PRO A 516 15.42 9.38 -6.11
CA PRO A 516 15.27 9.43 -7.56
C PRO A 516 16.16 8.43 -8.30
N LEU A 517 17.40 8.25 -7.84
CA LEU A 517 18.35 7.29 -8.41
C LEU A 517 17.92 5.85 -8.13
N GLU A 518 17.56 5.56 -6.90
CA GLU A 518 17.13 4.22 -6.45
C GLU A 518 15.86 3.76 -7.16
N ASN A 519 14.87 4.64 -7.27
CA ASN A 519 13.61 4.33 -7.96
C ASN A 519 13.82 4.07 -9.45
N TRP A 520 14.71 4.83 -10.11
CA TRP A 520 15.07 4.58 -11.49
C TRP A 520 15.74 3.22 -11.65
N LEU A 521 16.74 2.91 -10.83
CA LEU A 521 17.45 1.64 -10.86
C LEU A 521 16.52 0.46 -10.62
N ARG A 522 15.64 0.53 -9.65
CA ARG A 522 14.63 -0.51 -9.37
C ARG A 522 13.64 -0.75 -10.52
N SER A 523 13.42 0.24 -11.38
CA SER A 523 12.59 0.05 -12.57
C SER A 523 13.24 -0.84 -13.64
N HIS A 524 14.52 -1.20 -13.48
CA HIS A 524 15.24 -2.09 -14.39
C HIS A 524 14.93 -3.57 -14.07
N PRO A 525 14.59 -4.41 -15.09
CA PRO A 525 14.12 -5.80 -14.87
C PRO A 525 15.08 -6.72 -14.12
N LEU A 526 16.38 -6.41 -14.09
CA LEU A 526 17.40 -7.22 -13.43
C LEU A 526 17.73 -6.75 -12.00
N ILE A 527 17.15 -5.63 -11.54
CA ILE A 527 17.43 -5.04 -10.24
C ILE A 527 16.22 -5.20 -9.32
N ALA A 528 16.41 -5.94 -8.22
CA ALA A 528 15.37 -6.06 -7.19
C ALA A 528 15.37 -4.84 -6.26
N HIS A 529 16.56 -4.48 -5.75
CA HIS A 529 16.73 -3.33 -4.88
C HIS A 529 18.00 -2.55 -5.26
N ALA A 530 17.98 -1.26 -4.97
CA ALA A 530 19.12 -0.37 -5.10
C ALA A 530 19.24 0.47 -3.84
N MET A 531 20.44 0.62 -3.31
CA MET A 531 20.76 1.51 -2.19
C MET A 531 21.89 2.44 -2.57
N VAL A 532 21.61 3.73 -2.61
CA VAL A 532 22.57 4.79 -2.90
C VAL A 532 23.26 5.22 -1.61
N ILE A 533 24.58 5.33 -1.64
CA ILE A 533 25.47 5.62 -0.50
C ILE A 533 26.35 6.81 -0.85
N GLY A 534 26.57 7.72 0.10
CA GLY A 534 27.38 8.92 -0.16
C GLY A 534 27.47 9.88 1.04
N ASP A 535 26.83 9.56 2.18
CA ASP A 535 26.92 10.42 3.35
C ASP A 535 28.34 10.45 3.91
N ARG A 536 28.92 11.66 4.01
CA ARG A 536 30.31 11.87 4.42
C ARG A 536 31.31 11.06 3.59
N ARG A 537 31.06 10.97 2.27
CA ARG A 537 31.92 10.26 1.33
C ARG A 537 32.31 11.19 0.16
N PRO A 538 33.46 10.93 -0.47
CA PRO A 538 33.97 11.79 -1.56
C PRO A 538 33.09 11.79 -2.82
N TYR A 539 32.29 10.75 -3.01
CA TYR A 539 31.35 10.61 -4.12
C TYR A 539 30.24 9.59 -3.82
N VAL A 540 29.22 9.59 -4.66
CA VAL A 540 28.07 8.71 -4.54
C VAL A 540 28.35 7.34 -5.15
N THR A 541 27.95 6.27 -4.46
CA THR A 541 28.04 4.87 -4.89
C THR A 541 26.69 4.16 -4.73
N ALA A 542 26.58 2.92 -5.20
CA ALA A 542 25.37 2.13 -5.02
C ALA A 542 25.64 0.65 -4.74
N LEU A 543 24.82 0.04 -3.89
CA LEU A 543 24.65 -1.41 -3.83
C LEU A 543 23.41 -1.79 -4.64
N LEU A 544 23.52 -2.83 -5.46
CA LEU A 544 22.45 -3.36 -6.29
C LEU A 544 22.23 -4.83 -5.95
N THR A 545 20.97 -5.24 -5.82
CA THR A 545 20.61 -6.65 -5.72
C THR A 545 19.88 -7.11 -6.98
N LEU A 546 20.03 -8.38 -7.30
CA LEU A 546 19.51 -8.94 -8.54
C LEU A 546 18.07 -9.45 -8.36
N ASP A 547 17.19 -9.22 -9.33
CA ASP A 547 15.85 -9.80 -9.37
C ASP A 547 15.92 -11.27 -9.81
N PRO A 548 15.49 -12.26 -8.99
CA PRO A 548 15.66 -13.67 -9.31
C PRO A 548 15.01 -14.11 -10.63
N GLU A 549 13.82 -13.59 -10.94
CA GLU A 549 13.12 -13.93 -12.18
C GLU A 549 13.77 -13.25 -13.39
N GLY A 550 14.14 -11.98 -13.22
CA GLY A 550 14.86 -11.22 -14.25
C GLY A 550 16.19 -11.87 -14.60
N ILE A 551 16.94 -12.29 -13.59
CA ILE A 551 18.22 -13.00 -13.77
C ILE A 551 18.03 -14.37 -14.39
N SER A 552 17.06 -15.15 -13.94
CA SER A 552 16.75 -16.46 -14.53
C SER A 552 16.45 -16.32 -16.04
N HIS A 553 15.66 -15.32 -16.40
CA HIS A 553 15.40 -15.02 -17.82
C HIS A 553 16.66 -14.57 -18.56
N TRP A 554 17.43 -13.64 -17.99
CA TRP A 554 18.65 -13.13 -18.62
C TRP A 554 19.69 -14.23 -18.85
N THR A 555 19.91 -15.13 -17.88
CA THR A 555 20.85 -16.24 -18.00
C THR A 555 20.42 -17.23 -19.08
N GLN A 556 19.12 -17.52 -19.21
CA GLN A 556 18.59 -18.34 -20.29
C GLN A 556 18.87 -17.73 -21.68
N MET A 557 18.67 -16.43 -21.84
CA MET A 557 18.88 -15.74 -23.10
C MET A 557 20.36 -15.60 -23.48
N ASN A 558 21.27 -15.66 -22.50
CA ASN A 558 22.71 -15.51 -22.69
C ASN A 558 23.50 -16.82 -22.54
N ALA A 559 22.82 -17.96 -22.49
CA ALA A 559 23.41 -19.29 -22.32
C ALA A 559 24.31 -19.43 -21.06
N LYS A 560 23.87 -18.84 -19.94
CA LYS A 560 24.60 -18.77 -18.66
C LYS A 560 23.80 -19.41 -17.50
N GLN A 561 22.86 -20.32 -17.78
CA GLN A 561 21.93 -20.90 -16.79
C GLN A 561 22.63 -21.62 -15.64
N ASP A 562 23.80 -22.22 -15.91
CA ASP A 562 24.56 -22.99 -14.93
C ASP A 562 25.55 -22.14 -14.12
N MET A 563 25.56 -20.80 -14.34
CA MET A 563 26.49 -19.91 -13.66
C MET A 563 25.98 -19.60 -12.23
N PRO A 564 26.76 -19.85 -11.17
CA PRO A 564 26.40 -19.46 -9.81
C PRO A 564 26.19 -17.95 -9.66
N VAL A 565 25.31 -17.53 -8.75
CA VAL A 565 24.95 -16.11 -8.55
C VAL A 565 26.18 -15.25 -8.22
N ASP A 566 27.10 -15.76 -7.42
CA ASP A 566 28.36 -15.07 -7.09
C ASP A 566 29.21 -14.77 -8.34
N ARG A 567 29.29 -15.74 -9.26
CA ARG A 567 29.97 -15.57 -10.53
C ARG A 567 29.22 -14.62 -11.46
N LEU A 568 27.89 -14.62 -11.41
CA LEU A 568 27.05 -13.69 -12.16
C LEU A 568 27.29 -12.23 -11.73
N ALA A 569 27.50 -11.99 -10.44
CA ALA A 569 27.79 -10.65 -9.94
C ALA A 569 29.07 -10.03 -10.53
N GLU A 570 30.01 -10.87 -10.98
CA GLU A 570 31.26 -10.47 -11.61
C GLU A 570 31.23 -10.59 -13.15
N ASP A 571 30.14 -11.13 -13.71
CA ASP A 571 30.01 -11.35 -15.14
C ASP A 571 30.07 -10.02 -15.93
N PRO A 572 30.98 -9.89 -16.92
CA PRO A 572 31.17 -8.62 -17.63
C PRO A 572 29.95 -8.19 -18.45
N ASP A 573 29.18 -9.14 -19.01
CA ASP A 573 28.00 -8.82 -19.81
C ASP A 573 26.87 -8.29 -18.92
N LEU A 574 26.65 -8.94 -17.76
CA LEU A 574 25.67 -8.48 -16.77
C LEU A 574 26.06 -7.11 -16.22
N ARG A 575 27.34 -6.92 -15.86
CA ARG A 575 27.84 -5.63 -15.38
C ARG A 575 27.67 -4.53 -16.42
N ALA A 576 27.91 -4.81 -17.71
CA ALA A 576 27.70 -3.85 -18.79
C ALA A 576 26.20 -3.46 -18.93
N VAL A 577 25.27 -4.40 -18.71
CA VAL A 577 23.84 -4.09 -18.72
C VAL A 577 23.47 -3.19 -17.55
N LEU A 578 23.94 -3.51 -16.34
CA LEU A 578 23.67 -2.73 -15.14
C LEU A 578 24.36 -1.36 -15.15
N GLN A 579 25.57 -1.27 -15.75
CA GLN A 579 26.24 0.01 -15.94
C GLN A 579 25.40 0.97 -16.81
N ARG A 580 24.79 0.46 -17.88
CA ARG A 580 23.87 1.28 -18.70
C ARG A 580 22.68 1.79 -17.89
N ALA A 581 22.12 0.96 -17.00
CA ALA A 581 21.03 1.39 -16.11
C ALA A 581 21.49 2.49 -15.15
N VAL A 582 22.70 2.37 -14.60
CA VAL A 582 23.32 3.42 -13.75
C VAL A 582 23.57 4.69 -14.54
N ASP A 583 24.09 4.58 -15.77
CA ASP A 583 24.34 5.74 -16.63
C ASP A 583 23.04 6.48 -16.99
N GLU A 584 21.94 5.75 -17.19
CA GLU A 584 20.62 6.34 -17.40
C GLU A 584 20.08 7.03 -16.14
N ALA A 585 20.23 6.40 -14.97
CA ALA A 585 19.88 7.01 -13.70
C ALA A 585 20.65 8.31 -13.46
N ASN A 586 21.94 8.31 -13.77
CA ASN A 586 22.82 9.48 -13.62
C ASN A 586 22.42 10.67 -14.50
N ARG A 587 21.64 10.48 -15.56
CA ARG A 587 21.10 11.59 -16.38
C ARG A 587 20.01 12.40 -15.66
N LEU A 588 19.45 11.86 -14.59
CA LEU A 588 18.39 12.53 -13.80
C LEU A 588 18.97 13.57 -12.83
N VAL A 589 20.27 13.52 -12.56
CA VAL A 589 20.93 14.28 -11.50
C VAL A 589 22.16 15.02 -12.00
N SER A 590 22.67 15.95 -11.21
CA SER A 590 23.91 16.65 -11.53
C SER A 590 25.14 15.74 -11.32
N ARG A 591 26.27 16.12 -11.95
CA ARG A 591 27.52 15.32 -11.87
C ARG A 591 28.00 15.02 -10.43
N PRO A 592 27.92 15.93 -9.45
CA PRO A 592 28.25 15.61 -8.06
C PRO A 592 27.31 14.59 -7.40
N GLU A 593 26.08 14.47 -7.86
CA GLU A 593 25.06 13.55 -7.35
C GLU A 593 25.08 12.19 -8.05
N SER A 594 25.88 12.05 -9.10
CA SER A 594 25.95 10.84 -9.94
C SER A 594 26.63 9.67 -9.23
N ILE A 595 26.09 8.47 -9.37
CA ILE A 595 26.68 7.22 -8.91
C ILE A 595 27.98 6.98 -9.71
N ARG A 596 29.12 6.91 -9.02
CA ARG A 596 30.45 6.71 -9.61
C ARG A 596 30.83 5.24 -9.75
N ARG A 597 30.45 4.46 -8.76
CA ARG A 597 30.72 3.02 -8.69
C ARG A 597 29.51 2.32 -8.12
N PHE A 598 29.30 1.06 -8.49
CA PHE A 598 28.31 0.21 -7.88
C PHE A 598 28.85 -1.19 -7.62
N ARG A 599 28.24 -1.88 -6.67
CA ARG A 599 28.51 -3.28 -6.38
C ARG A 599 27.22 -4.09 -6.44
N ILE A 600 27.29 -5.27 -7.02
CA ILE A 600 26.22 -6.25 -7.00
C ILE A 600 26.36 -7.07 -5.72
N VAL A 601 25.29 -7.18 -4.94
CA VAL A 601 25.20 -8.00 -3.74
C VAL A 601 24.50 -9.31 -4.11
N PRO A 602 25.24 -10.45 -4.17
CA PRO A 602 24.68 -11.71 -4.66
C PRO A 602 23.51 -12.24 -3.81
N ASP A 603 23.64 -12.19 -2.48
CA ASP A 603 22.66 -12.73 -1.53
C ASP A 603 21.36 -11.91 -1.45
N GLY A 604 21.34 -10.72 -2.07
CA GLY A 604 20.20 -9.84 -2.04
C GLY A 604 19.94 -9.18 -0.69
N PHE A 605 18.83 -8.42 -0.61
CA PHE A 605 18.30 -7.91 0.66
C PHE A 605 17.06 -8.70 1.02
N SER A 606 16.92 -9.08 2.30
CA SER A 606 15.79 -9.88 2.78
C SER A 606 15.18 -9.31 4.05
N GLU A 607 13.92 -9.66 4.28
CA GLU A 607 13.20 -9.34 5.52
C GLU A 607 13.76 -10.19 6.69
N GLU A 608 14.11 -11.46 6.43
CA GLU A 608 14.65 -12.37 7.42
C GLU A 608 15.98 -11.85 8.03
N ALA A 609 16.87 -11.30 7.19
CA ALA A 609 18.10 -10.65 7.64
C ALA A 609 17.86 -9.23 8.22
N GLY A 610 16.63 -8.76 8.21
CA GLY A 610 16.26 -7.43 8.67
C GLY A 610 16.64 -6.29 7.73
N HIS A 611 17.09 -6.56 6.52
CA HIS A 611 17.45 -5.56 5.51
C HIS A 611 16.23 -4.80 4.99
N LEU A 612 15.09 -5.48 4.95
CA LEU A 612 13.80 -4.94 4.50
C LEU A 612 12.79 -4.92 5.66
N THR A 613 11.84 -4.03 5.57
CA THR A 613 10.64 -4.07 6.41
C THR A 613 9.64 -5.09 5.84
N PRO A 614 8.60 -5.54 6.59
CA PRO A 614 7.51 -6.36 6.07
C PRO A 614 6.77 -5.73 4.87
N SER A 615 6.85 -4.41 4.72
CA SER A 615 6.33 -3.67 3.56
C SER A 615 7.37 -3.50 2.44
N MET A 616 8.46 -4.28 2.47
CA MET A 616 9.55 -4.29 1.47
C MET A 616 10.32 -2.96 1.35
N LYS A 617 10.30 -2.11 2.39
CA LYS A 617 11.09 -0.88 2.44
C LYS A 617 12.48 -1.15 3.01
N LEU A 618 13.49 -0.53 2.40
CA LEU A 618 14.89 -0.68 2.78
C LEU A 618 15.19 -0.10 4.17
N ARG A 619 15.89 -0.84 5.00
CA ARG A 619 16.41 -0.40 6.30
C ARG A 619 17.89 -0.03 6.15
N ARG A 620 18.16 1.21 5.71
CA ARG A 620 19.49 1.69 5.31
C ARG A 620 20.56 1.39 6.35
N GLU A 621 20.34 1.76 7.62
CA GLU A 621 21.33 1.56 8.70
C GLU A 621 21.70 0.08 8.90
N VAL A 622 20.75 -0.83 8.69
CA VAL A 622 20.98 -2.28 8.81
C VAL A 622 21.81 -2.78 7.63
N VAL A 623 21.46 -2.35 6.42
CA VAL A 623 22.20 -2.69 5.19
C VAL A 623 23.62 -2.11 5.24
N GLU A 624 23.80 -0.86 5.65
CA GLU A 624 25.12 -0.24 5.78
C GLU A 624 26.04 -1.01 6.74
N LYS A 625 25.50 -1.49 7.84
CA LYS A 625 26.26 -2.31 8.79
C LYS A 625 26.57 -3.70 8.26
N ALA A 626 25.59 -4.35 7.61
CA ALA A 626 25.73 -5.70 7.08
C ALA A 626 26.75 -5.77 5.93
N PHE A 627 26.79 -4.74 5.09
CA PHE A 627 27.63 -4.67 3.88
C PHE A 627 28.75 -3.61 4.00
N ALA A 628 29.22 -3.35 5.22
CA ALA A 628 30.25 -2.35 5.44
C ALA A 628 31.54 -2.60 4.64
N THR A 629 31.97 -3.85 4.52
CA THR A 629 33.17 -4.24 3.75
C THR A 629 32.99 -3.96 2.26
N GLU A 630 31.84 -4.32 1.71
CA GLU A 630 31.48 -4.08 0.31
C GLU A 630 31.41 -2.58 -0.01
N ILE A 631 30.88 -1.81 0.94
CA ILE A 631 30.79 -0.35 0.82
C ILE A 631 32.19 0.28 0.84
N GLU A 632 33.05 -0.08 1.82
CA GLU A 632 34.42 0.45 1.87
C GLU A 632 35.20 0.12 0.60
N GLY A 633 35.08 -1.10 0.06
CA GLY A 633 35.71 -1.49 -1.20
C GLY A 633 35.27 -0.68 -2.43
N LEU A 634 34.15 0.05 -2.36
CA LEU A 634 33.72 0.97 -3.43
C LEU A 634 34.51 2.29 -3.42
N TYR A 635 35.13 2.63 -2.29
CA TYR A 635 35.92 3.86 -2.09
C TYR A 635 37.43 3.61 -2.12
N GLU A 636 37.87 2.35 -2.06
CA GLU A 636 39.26 1.98 -2.25
C GLU A 636 39.67 2.16 -3.72
N ASN A 637 40.91 2.62 -3.98
CA ASN A 637 41.44 2.91 -5.31
C ASN A 637 41.68 1.65 -6.17
#